data_d92001deb75ea7c6f2f945422963edc1
#
_entry.id   d92001deb75ea7c6f2f945422963edc1
#
_cell.length_a   1.000
_cell.length_b   1.000
_cell.length_c   1.000
_cell.angle_alpha   90.00
_cell.angle_beta   90.00
_cell.angle_gamma   90.00
#
_symmetry.space_group_name_H-M   'P 1'
#
loop_
_entity.id
_entity.type
_entity.pdbx_description
1 polymer ?
#
loop_
_entity_poly.entity_id
_entity_poly.type
_entity_poly.pdbx_seq_one_letter_code
_entity_poly.pdbx_strand_id
1 'polypeptide(L)'
;MKKLITTVLFCATVFVFAQKGSISGIINDSNQIPLPGAKLTLTPGNYYTISDATGDYVFLNVPEGTYTLTVDYIGYGSQQSTVVVKSENNTSVDVLFDKNKSTTIKEVRLLGISRQNQARALNTQKNNSNITNIVSSDQVGKFPDSNIGDALKRVPGITMQNDQGEARDIIIRGLAPELNSVTLNGNRIPSAEGNNRRVQMDLIPSDMIQLIEVNKTLTPDMDADAIGGSVNLITRTAPNKERISLTAAGGYNPIRDKVSSNTAFMYGNRYFGKKFGFVFNGSYNNQDYGSDNVEGVWAQDKFGNAYIREMDIRKYDVRRERKSIGANFDFKINDKNIIKAGAVYNWRDDWENRYRLRFNKVTPIYDKTDESLITGYKADLRAQTKGGIDTDKSKAARLERQIMQNYFINGEHLLGSQLQLNWSGGYSRASEDRPNERYIDYQSKGVALSGYDSEKEPLLTPTTEPTLKSFKFRTLTEQFGHTFEDEITGKVDLRIPLNIISEQKGRLRFGAKTRIKQKERENSFNDYTPTNANTSLATMDKINPVYWDGKNWSPNSKYIPGYFASKQLLGNLDLYNTGMFSSESNPAEYLGVNYKAKEQIYAGYIRWDQNITDDFSFIAGLRLENTHTEYTGNITKTEDDDVMLEGERKIKNDYTNYLPSITFKYTPTDDMVLRAAYTTSLARPGYYNLSPFVNITPGEDAQIDAGNPDLKASYAHNFDVMGEYYFKSVGLISIGGFYKKINKFIFNYIDQNFTRDKFTQQFPDLANDLGADNTYVFSQARNGQSVDVYGFEVALQRQLDFLPGFLSHFGIYANYTYTHSKAKGIVGDDVQREGLMLPGTAPHMFNSSLSWENKRFSARVSLNYTASYLDEIGGVAFDDRYYDKQTFLDANVSYAITEKIRFFVEANNLTNQPLRYYQGEKNRTMQMEYYKPRYNVGLKFDF
;
A
#
# COMPACT_ATOMS: atom_id res chain seq x y z
N MET A 1 23.23 35.74 -2.84
CA MET A 1 23.83 34.65 -2.05
C MET A 1 24.87 35.11 -1.03
N LYS A 2 25.94 35.88 -1.38
CA LYS A 2 26.95 36.32 -0.39
C LYS A 2 26.37 37.15 0.80
N LYS A 3 25.40 38.05 0.58
CA LYS A 3 24.78 38.86 1.66
C LYS A 3 23.85 38.03 2.58
N LEU A 4 23.23 36.96 2.10
CA LEU A 4 22.39 36.04 2.89
C LEU A 4 23.25 35.20 3.83
N ILE A 5 24.39 34.72 3.36
CA ILE A 5 25.36 33.94 4.17
C ILE A 5 25.98 34.79 5.27
N THR A 6 26.26 36.08 5.02
CA THR A 6 26.82 37.00 6.03
C THR A 6 25.79 37.34 7.12
N THR A 7 24.51 37.46 6.78
CA THR A 7 23.43 37.71 7.76
C THR A 7 23.16 36.47 8.62
N VAL A 8 23.23 35.28 8.06
CA VAL A 8 23.10 34.00 8.81
C VAL A 8 24.30 33.79 9.73
N LEU A 9 25.52 34.15 9.31
CA LEU A 9 26.70 34.11 10.19
C LEU A 9 26.66 35.16 11.32
N PHE A 10 26.06 36.31 11.09
CA PHE A 10 25.99 37.38 12.11
C PHE A 10 24.93 37.11 13.17
N CYS A 11 23.86 36.35 12.89
CA CYS A 11 22.91 35.88 13.90
C CYS A 11 23.45 34.76 14.80
N ALA A 12 24.61 34.17 14.46
CA ALA A 12 25.21 33.08 15.23
C ALA A 12 26.11 33.56 16.41
N THR A 13 26.30 34.85 16.61
CA THR A 13 27.32 35.36 17.54
C THR A 13 26.81 35.96 18.87
N VAL A 14 25.52 35.77 19.22
CA VAL A 14 25.05 36.22 20.54
C VAL A 14 24.39 35.07 21.30
N PHE A 15 25.15 34.05 21.63
CA PHE A 15 24.76 33.10 22.68
C PHE A 15 25.61 33.32 23.91
N VAL A 16 25.02 33.91 24.94
CA VAL A 16 25.55 33.90 26.30
C VAL A 16 25.61 32.44 26.73
N PHE A 17 26.81 31.86 26.83
CA PHE A 17 27.04 30.53 27.35
C PHE A 17 26.73 30.50 28.87
N ALA A 18 25.48 30.23 29.22
CA ALA A 18 25.19 29.69 30.55
C ALA A 18 25.77 28.29 30.63
N GLN A 19 26.36 27.89 31.73
CA GLN A 19 26.91 26.55 31.98
C GLN A 19 25.79 25.52 31.96
N LYS A 20 25.62 24.83 30.84
CA LYS A 20 24.52 23.89 30.62
C LYS A 20 25.04 22.53 30.10
N GLY A 21 24.38 21.46 30.56
CA GLY A 21 24.66 20.08 30.13
C GLY A 21 23.55 19.48 29.32
N SER A 22 23.67 18.20 29.03
CA SER A 22 22.64 17.36 28.41
C SER A 22 22.44 16.06 29.20
N ILE A 23 21.26 15.43 29.04
CA ILE A 23 20.97 14.13 29.60
C ILE A 23 20.52 13.24 28.44
N SER A 24 21.04 12.05 28.35
CA SER A 24 20.58 11.04 27.39
C SER A 24 20.51 9.65 28.02
N GLY A 25 19.82 8.72 27.42
CA GLY A 25 19.74 7.33 27.88
C GLY A 25 18.65 6.56 27.18
N ILE A 26 18.40 5.34 27.61
CA ILE A 26 17.40 4.42 27.07
C ILE A 26 16.37 4.06 28.15
N ILE A 27 15.11 4.01 27.77
CA ILE A 27 14.03 3.52 28.63
C ILE A 27 13.69 2.08 28.23
N ASN A 28 13.75 1.17 29.19
CA ASN A 28 13.44 -0.25 29.00
C ASN A 28 12.43 -0.77 30.02
N ASP A 29 11.72 -1.84 29.68
CA ASP A 29 10.94 -2.62 30.65
C ASP A 29 11.83 -3.62 31.42
N SER A 30 11.23 -4.35 32.37
CA SER A 30 11.92 -5.36 33.17
C SER A 30 12.50 -6.54 32.35
N ASN A 31 12.04 -6.73 31.12
CA ASN A 31 12.58 -7.71 30.17
C ASN A 31 13.67 -7.11 29.26
N GLN A 32 14.08 -5.86 29.55
CA GLN A 32 15.03 -5.07 28.76
C GLN A 32 14.54 -4.79 27.32
N ILE A 33 13.26 -4.71 27.12
CA ILE A 33 12.68 -4.32 25.83
C ILE A 33 12.47 -2.82 25.83
N PRO A 34 12.91 -2.08 24.78
CA PRO A 34 12.75 -0.63 24.69
C PRO A 34 11.30 -0.17 24.82
N LEU A 35 11.11 0.96 25.51
CA LEU A 35 9.81 1.61 25.73
C LEU A 35 9.71 2.91 24.91
N PRO A 36 9.24 2.88 23.65
CA PRO A 36 9.05 4.07 22.84
C PRO A 36 7.87 4.90 23.34
N GLY A 37 7.96 6.23 23.16
CA GLY A 37 6.91 7.17 23.53
C GLY A 37 6.78 7.38 25.04
N ALA A 38 7.78 7.04 25.86
CA ALA A 38 7.80 7.40 27.27
C ALA A 38 7.87 8.93 27.43
N LYS A 39 7.02 9.52 28.28
CA LYS A 39 7.14 10.94 28.67
C LYS A 39 8.12 11.05 29.81
N LEU A 40 9.16 11.86 29.61
CA LEU A 40 10.17 12.13 30.62
C LEU A 40 10.13 13.60 31.03
N THR A 41 10.13 13.87 32.32
CA THR A 41 10.09 15.23 32.88
C THR A 41 11.21 15.40 33.92
N LEU A 42 11.87 16.54 33.90
CA LEU A 42 12.87 16.94 34.92
C LEU A 42 12.30 18.06 35.80
N THR A 43 12.36 17.88 37.10
CA THR A 43 11.97 18.87 38.10
C THR A 43 13.17 19.19 39.01
N PRO A 44 13.50 20.45 39.28
CA PRO A 44 12.81 21.70 38.89
C PRO A 44 13.05 22.09 37.43
N GLY A 45 12.22 22.98 36.88
CA GLY A 45 12.40 23.59 35.56
C GLY A 45 11.57 23.03 34.45
N ASN A 46 10.69 22.05 34.72
CA ASN A 46 9.68 21.47 33.76
C ASN A 46 10.22 21.16 32.36
N TYR A 47 11.47 20.65 32.27
CA TYR A 47 12.00 20.11 31.01
C TYR A 47 11.31 18.81 30.70
N TYR A 48 10.88 18.61 29.44
CA TYR A 48 10.33 17.34 29.04
C TYR A 48 10.91 16.86 27.72
N THR A 49 10.95 15.57 27.55
CA THR A 49 11.27 14.90 26.28
C THR A 49 10.47 13.61 26.18
N ILE A 50 10.51 12.98 25.02
CA ILE A 50 9.80 11.73 24.71
C ILE A 50 10.83 10.76 24.15
N SER A 51 10.79 9.50 24.58
CA SER A 51 11.65 8.47 24.01
C SER A 51 11.21 8.13 22.57
N ASP A 52 12.19 7.90 21.70
CA ASP A 52 11.97 7.53 20.31
C ASP A 52 11.55 6.04 20.14
N ALA A 53 11.46 5.56 18.88
CA ALA A 53 11.08 4.18 18.57
C ALA A 53 12.04 3.13 19.13
N THR A 54 13.28 3.50 19.45
CA THR A 54 14.31 2.65 20.07
C THR A 54 14.39 2.78 21.58
N GLY A 55 13.51 3.64 22.18
CA GLY A 55 13.51 3.97 23.60
C GLY A 55 14.58 4.97 24.00
N ASP A 56 15.34 5.52 23.05
CA ASP A 56 16.37 6.52 23.30
C ASP A 56 15.73 7.88 23.58
N TYR A 57 16.32 8.66 24.52
CA TYR A 57 15.85 10.00 24.84
C TYR A 57 16.99 10.99 25.05
N VAL A 58 16.73 12.27 24.86
CA VAL A 58 17.70 13.32 25.14
C VAL A 58 17.02 14.61 25.64
N PHE A 59 17.61 15.17 26.68
CA PHE A 59 17.38 16.53 27.10
C PHE A 59 18.59 17.40 26.72
N LEU A 60 18.34 18.49 26.04
CA LEU A 60 19.36 19.46 25.64
C LEU A 60 19.23 20.71 26.48
N ASN A 61 20.35 21.42 26.70
CA ASN A 61 20.38 22.76 27.27
C ASN A 61 19.83 22.79 28.70
N VAL A 62 20.14 21.77 29.52
CA VAL A 62 19.75 21.69 30.94
C VAL A 62 20.80 22.39 31.79
N PRO A 63 20.42 23.36 32.63
CA PRO A 63 21.37 23.99 33.57
C PRO A 63 22.04 22.99 34.49
N GLU A 64 23.24 23.28 34.95
CA GLU A 64 23.91 22.46 35.97
C GLU A 64 23.05 22.44 37.23
N GLY A 65 22.90 21.25 37.84
CA GLY A 65 22.09 21.07 39.02
C GLY A 65 21.65 19.64 39.27
N THR A 66 20.91 19.42 40.33
CA THR A 66 20.31 18.15 40.69
C THR A 66 18.81 18.17 40.35
N TYR A 67 18.39 17.18 39.62
CA TYR A 67 17.01 17.07 39.12
C TYR A 67 16.38 15.76 39.54
N THR A 68 15.07 15.75 39.68
CA THR A 68 14.26 14.54 39.72
C THR A 68 13.78 14.23 38.27
N LEU A 69 14.23 13.12 37.69
CA LEU A 69 13.76 12.59 36.43
C LEU A 69 12.55 11.74 36.73
N THR A 70 11.39 12.14 36.24
CA THR A 70 10.14 11.39 36.29
C THR A 70 9.85 10.80 34.90
N VAL A 71 9.58 9.51 34.83
CA VAL A 71 9.22 8.79 33.59
C VAL A 71 7.83 8.21 33.74
N ASP A 72 6.90 8.61 32.87
CA ASP A 72 5.52 8.17 32.85
C ASP A 72 5.25 7.26 31.66
N TYR A 73 4.57 6.13 31.92
CA TYR A 73 4.24 5.18 30.87
C TYR A 73 2.90 4.46 31.12
N ILE A 74 1.97 4.48 30.13
CA ILE A 74 0.66 3.80 30.23
C ILE A 74 0.86 2.31 30.51
N GLY A 75 0.17 1.80 31.51
CA GLY A 75 0.26 0.39 31.91
C GLY A 75 1.44 0.04 32.83
N TYR A 76 2.40 0.96 33.04
CA TYR A 76 3.54 0.78 33.94
C TYR A 76 3.53 1.77 35.12
N GLY A 77 2.81 2.89 34.99
CA GLY A 77 2.77 3.96 35.97
C GLY A 77 3.93 4.94 35.84
N SER A 78 4.29 5.59 36.93
CA SER A 78 5.36 6.58 37.02
C SER A 78 6.54 6.08 37.84
N GLN A 79 7.77 6.36 37.39
CA GLN A 79 9.02 6.03 38.11
C GLN A 79 9.88 7.28 38.21
N GLN A 80 10.54 7.48 39.34
CA GLN A 80 11.41 8.63 39.59
C GLN A 80 12.86 8.21 39.91
N SER A 81 13.81 9.02 39.46
CA SER A 81 15.23 8.89 39.77
C SER A 81 15.88 10.27 39.91
N THR A 82 16.93 10.38 40.72
CA THR A 82 17.71 11.59 40.87
C THR A 82 18.84 11.62 39.85
N VAL A 83 19.00 12.76 39.15
CA VAL A 83 20.02 12.96 38.13
C VAL A 83 20.81 14.26 38.43
N VAL A 84 22.13 14.18 38.36
CA VAL A 84 23.02 15.33 38.52
C VAL A 84 23.55 15.72 37.14
N VAL A 85 23.24 16.94 36.72
CA VAL A 85 23.70 17.52 35.45
C VAL A 85 24.93 18.35 35.70
N LYS A 86 26.01 18.10 34.96
CA LYS A 86 27.23 18.91 34.97
C LYS A 86 27.33 19.73 33.69
N SER A 87 27.88 20.94 33.81
CA SER A 87 28.11 21.81 32.67
C SER A 87 28.97 21.16 31.58
N GLU A 88 28.61 21.39 30.31
CA GLU A 88 29.28 20.92 29.09
C GLU A 88 29.39 19.41 28.95
N ASN A 89 28.84 18.64 29.90
CA ASN A 89 28.81 17.18 29.86
C ASN A 89 27.45 16.63 29.46
N ASN A 90 27.46 15.42 28.87
CA ASN A 90 26.28 14.61 28.73
C ASN A 90 26.22 13.60 29.88
N THR A 91 25.12 13.61 30.64
CA THR A 91 24.85 12.65 31.71
C THR A 91 24.05 11.51 31.12
N SER A 92 24.63 10.31 31.12
CA SER A 92 23.93 9.10 30.60
C SER A 92 23.13 8.44 31.73
N VAL A 93 21.80 8.26 31.53
CA VAL A 93 20.89 7.67 32.51
C VAL A 93 19.95 6.70 31.82
N ASP A 94 20.23 5.42 31.94
CA ASP A 94 19.32 4.38 31.49
C ASP A 94 18.26 4.10 32.57
N VAL A 95 16.98 4.05 32.18
CA VAL A 95 15.87 3.78 33.08
C VAL A 95 15.29 2.40 32.79
N LEU A 96 15.26 1.56 33.82
CA LEU A 96 14.59 0.26 33.79
C LEU A 96 13.29 0.37 34.59
N PHE A 97 12.16 0.22 33.91
CA PHE A 97 10.86 0.15 34.59
C PHE A 97 10.73 -1.18 35.36
N ASP A 98 10.88 -1.06 36.69
CA ASP A 98 10.67 -2.15 37.62
C ASP A 98 9.21 -2.12 38.12
N LYS A 99 8.50 -3.21 37.91
CA LYS A 99 7.09 -3.39 38.32
C LYS A 99 6.88 -3.20 39.83
N ASN A 100 7.91 -3.39 40.61
CA ASN A 100 7.86 -3.29 42.10
C ASN A 100 8.15 -1.87 42.62
N LYS A 101 8.59 -0.94 41.76
CA LYS A 101 8.98 0.43 42.13
C LYS A 101 7.98 1.51 41.67
N SER A 102 6.85 1.13 41.10
CA SER A 102 5.82 2.08 40.65
C SER A 102 5.12 2.72 41.83
N THR A 103 5.12 4.05 41.88
CA THR A 103 4.52 4.83 42.98
C THR A 103 3.01 5.02 42.87
N THR A 104 2.40 4.73 41.73
CA THR A 104 1.02 5.17 41.41
C THR A 104 -0.02 4.04 41.26
N ILE A 105 0.39 2.77 41.13
CA ILE A 105 -0.55 1.66 40.92
C ILE A 105 -0.33 0.59 41.98
N LYS A 106 -1.23 0.51 42.98
CA LYS A 106 -1.21 -0.50 44.05
C LYS A 106 -1.38 -1.96 43.57
N GLU A 107 -1.78 -2.19 42.34
CA GLU A 107 -1.94 -3.48 41.69
C GLU A 107 -1.36 -3.44 40.28
N VAL A 108 -0.05 -3.65 40.13
CA VAL A 108 0.52 -3.94 38.83
C VAL A 108 0.16 -5.38 38.44
N ARG A 109 -1.00 -5.55 37.79
CA ARG A 109 -1.30 -6.84 37.14
C ARG A 109 -0.23 -7.14 36.10
N LEU A 110 0.29 -8.38 36.11
CA LEU A 110 1.18 -8.88 35.06
C LEU A 110 0.46 -8.75 33.70
N LEU A 111 0.83 -7.73 32.94
CA LEU A 111 0.30 -7.54 31.59
C LEU A 111 0.83 -8.69 30.72
N GLY A 112 -0.06 -9.37 30.00
CA GLY A 112 0.35 -10.32 28.97
C GLY A 112 1.15 -9.58 27.86
N ILE A 113 1.96 -10.30 27.09
CA ILE A 113 2.80 -9.75 26.03
C ILE A 113 2.01 -8.83 25.08
N SER A 114 0.78 -9.20 24.75
CA SER A 114 -0.13 -8.40 23.91
C SER A 114 -0.45 -7.02 24.51
N ARG A 115 -0.73 -6.97 25.82
CA ARG A 115 -1.04 -5.70 26.50
C ARG A 115 0.18 -4.80 26.61
N GLN A 116 1.39 -5.37 26.77
CA GLN A 116 2.64 -4.59 26.80
C GLN A 116 2.88 -3.88 25.46
N ASN A 117 2.68 -4.57 24.35
CA ASN A 117 2.88 -4.01 23.02
C ASN A 117 1.79 -3.00 22.65
N GLN A 118 0.56 -3.24 23.09
CA GLN A 118 -0.53 -2.27 22.98
C GLN A 118 -0.22 -0.99 23.79
N ALA A 119 0.30 -1.13 25.00
CA ALA A 119 0.75 0.03 25.81
C ALA A 119 1.84 0.83 25.10
N ARG A 120 2.79 0.18 24.40
CA ARG A 120 3.81 0.85 23.60
C ARG A 120 3.21 1.68 22.48
N ALA A 121 2.31 1.09 21.69
CA ALA A 121 1.62 1.79 20.63
C ALA A 121 0.86 3.02 21.15
N LEU A 122 0.07 2.86 22.23
CA LEU A 122 -0.72 3.95 22.81
C LEU A 122 0.14 5.05 23.42
N ASN A 123 1.29 4.72 24.07
CA ASN A 123 2.20 5.75 24.59
C ASN A 123 2.83 6.57 23.47
N THR A 124 3.28 5.91 22.39
CA THR A 124 3.83 6.61 21.23
C THR A 124 2.76 7.51 20.60
N GLN A 125 1.52 7.02 20.42
CA GLN A 125 0.41 7.82 19.87
C GLN A 125 0.07 9.02 20.76
N LYS A 126 -0.09 8.82 22.06
CA LYS A 126 -0.40 9.88 23.04
C LYS A 126 0.62 11.01 23.02
N ASN A 127 1.89 10.65 22.94
CA ASN A 127 2.99 11.59 23.05
C ASN A 127 3.43 12.19 21.71
N ASN A 128 3.00 11.63 20.57
CA ASN A 128 3.20 12.27 19.27
C ASN A 128 2.56 13.67 19.23
N SER A 129 3.21 14.57 18.50
CA SER A 129 2.74 15.93 18.35
C SER A 129 1.70 16.10 17.25
N ASN A 130 1.79 15.31 16.17
CA ASN A 130 0.84 15.27 15.06
C ASN A 130 -0.28 14.23 15.31
N ILE A 131 -1.29 14.22 14.45
CA ILE A 131 -2.37 13.22 14.48
C ILE A 131 -1.85 11.94 13.82
N THR A 132 -1.61 10.92 14.64
CA THR A 132 -0.99 9.65 14.24
C THR A 132 -1.69 8.49 14.93
N ASN A 133 -1.95 7.40 14.22
CA ASN A 133 -2.28 6.11 14.83
C ASN A 133 -1.04 5.22 14.82
N ILE A 134 -0.80 4.56 15.94
CA ILE A 134 0.35 3.67 16.11
C ILE A 134 -0.15 2.26 16.37
N VAL A 135 0.42 1.29 15.65
CA VAL A 135 0.12 -0.14 15.82
C VAL A 135 1.43 -0.89 16.02
N SER A 136 1.49 -1.68 17.07
CA SER A 136 2.65 -2.57 17.27
C SER A 136 2.51 -3.85 16.45
N SER A 137 3.64 -4.43 16.05
CA SER A 137 3.68 -5.68 15.30
C SER A 137 2.95 -6.84 15.96
N ASP A 138 2.86 -6.85 17.29
CA ASP A 138 2.16 -7.92 18.02
C ASP A 138 0.64 -7.70 18.11
N GLN A 139 0.15 -6.47 17.85
CA GLN A 139 -1.28 -6.27 17.57
C GLN A 139 -1.63 -6.74 16.17
N VAL A 140 -0.65 -6.65 15.28
CA VAL A 140 -0.66 -7.06 13.88
C VAL A 140 -0.42 -8.56 13.76
N GLY A 141 0.51 -9.11 14.50
CA GLY A 141 1.04 -10.45 14.34
C GLY A 141 1.27 -11.19 15.65
N LYS A 142 0.25 -11.35 16.49
CA LYS A 142 0.22 -12.53 17.38
C LYS A 142 0.27 -13.79 16.53
N PHE A 143 -0.09 -13.69 15.30
CA PHE A 143 -0.26 -14.68 14.26
C PHE A 143 0.52 -14.23 13.03
N PRO A 144 1.09 -15.10 12.25
CA PRO A 144 1.84 -14.71 11.06
C PRO A 144 0.87 -14.23 9.97
N ASP A 145 0.34 -12.98 10.12
CA ASP A 145 -0.18 -12.29 8.94
C ASP A 145 0.91 -12.39 7.87
N SER A 146 0.59 -12.95 6.73
CA SER A 146 1.58 -13.25 5.69
C SER A 146 2.24 -11.97 5.15
N ASN A 147 1.55 -10.84 5.30
CA ASN A 147 2.00 -9.52 4.84
C ASN A 147 1.47 -8.39 5.74
N ILE A 148 2.06 -7.21 5.57
CA ILE A 148 1.74 -6.04 6.38
C ILE A 148 0.36 -5.43 6.05
N GLY A 149 -0.17 -5.68 4.85
CA GLY A 149 -1.48 -5.17 4.42
C GLY A 149 -2.63 -5.71 5.27
N ASP A 150 -2.62 -7.02 5.56
CA ASP A 150 -3.64 -7.64 6.41
C ASP A 150 -3.62 -7.07 7.85
N ALA A 151 -2.45 -6.68 8.29
CA ALA A 151 -2.25 -6.01 9.54
C ALA A 151 -2.85 -4.60 9.59
N LEU A 152 -2.68 -3.84 8.52
CA LEU A 152 -3.13 -2.46 8.39
C LEU A 152 -4.65 -2.33 8.37
N LYS A 153 -5.40 -3.34 7.94
CA LYS A 153 -6.88 -3.36 7.97
C LYS A 153 -7.47 -3.05 9.36
N ARG A 154 -6.68 -3.24 10.42
CA ARG A 154 -7.12 -3.03 11.81
C ARG A 154 -6.88 -1.61 12.32
N VAL A 155 -6.26 -0.72 11.53
CA VAL A 155 -5.98 0.66 11.92
C VAL A 155 -7.20 1.55 11.65
N PRO A 156 -7.59 2.46 12.57
CA PRO A 156 -8.69 3.39 12.31
C PRO A 156 -8.47 4.23 11.06
N GLY A 157 -9.49 4.29 10.20
CA GLY A 157 -9.45 5.04 8.94
C GLY A 157 -8.66 4.37 7.83
N ILE A 158 -8.25 3.10 7.99
CA ILE A 158 -7.59 2.33 6.94
C ILE A 158 -8.48 1.18 6.47
N THR A 159 -8.52 1.00 5.16
CA THR A 159 -8.96 -0.22 4.49
C THR A 159 -7.98 -0.59 3.38
N MET A 160 -8.17 -1.77 2.80
CA MET A 160 -7.28 -2.29 1.76
C MET A 160 -8.09 -2.72 0.56
N GLN A 161 -7.61 -2.40 -0.63
CA GLN A 161 -8.03 -3.14 -1.82
C GLN A 161 -7.31 -4.49 -1.81
N ASN A 162 -8.07 -5.53 -2.09
CA ASN A 162 -7.52 -6.88 -2.19
C ASN A 162 -7.24 -7.21 -3.65
N ASP A 163 -6.19 -7.99 -3.87
CA ASP A 163 -5.88 -8.62 -5.14
C ASP A 163 -5.49 -10.07 -4.89
N GLN A 164 -6.06 -11.00 -5.67
CA GLN A 164 -5.86 -12.45 -5.52
C GLN A 164 -6.02 -12.95 -4.06
N GLY A 165 -6.96 -12.33 -3.32
CA GLY A 165 -7.29 -12.68 -1.94
C GLY A 165 -6.31 -12.18 -0.87
N GLU A 166 -5.37 -11.30 -1.20
CA GLU A 166 -4.47 -10.64 -0.26
C GLU A 166 -4.68 -9.12 -0.24
N ALA A 167 -4.38 -8.49 0.89
CA ALA A 167 -4.42 -7.04 1.06
C ALA A 167 -3.22 -6.41 0.33
N ARG A 168 -3.46 -5.69 -0.74
CA ARG A 168 -2.43 -5.16 -1.62
C ARG A 168 -2.26 -3.65 -1.53
N ASP A 169 -3.32 -2.88 -1.75
CA ASP A 169 -3.26 -1.43 -1.85
C ASP A 169 -3.94 -0.75 -0.66
N ILE A 170 -3.27 0.26 -0.10
CA ILE A 170 -3.75 0.94 1.10
C ILE A 170 -4.65 2.13 0.77
N ILE A 171 -5.82 2.17 1.42
CA ILE A 171 -6.75 3.31 1.39
C ILE A 171 -6.78 3.94 2.78
N ILE A 172 -6.48 5.23 2.88
CA ILE A 172 -6.49 5.97 4.13
C ILE A 172 -7.60 7.02 4.07
N ARG A 173 -8.52 7.00 5.04
CA ARG A 173 -9.68 7.91 5.10
C ARG A 173 -10.52 7.90 3.83
N GLY A 174 -10.67 6.72 3.22
CA GLY A 174 -11.38 6.56 1.97
C GLY A 174 -10.68 7.16 0.75
N LEU A 175 -9.42 7.59 0.83
CA LEU A 175 -8.70 8.15 -0.30
C LEU A 175 -7.87 7.08 -1.00
N ALA A 176 -7.93 7.12 -2.34
CA ALA A 176 -7.29 6.15 -3.23
C ALA A 176 -5.80 5.92 -2.93
N PRO A 177 -5.26 4.74 -3.24
CA PRO A 177 -3.87 4.37 -2.93
C PRO A 177 -2.82 5.35 -3.46
N GLU A 178 -3.06 5.99 -4.60
CA GLU A 178 -2.18 6.98 -5.23
C GLU A 178 -2.00 8.25 -4.38
N LEU A 179 -2.94 8.51 -3.48
CA LEU A 179 -2.94 9.67 -2.59
C LEU A 179 -2.25 9.40 -1.25
N ASN A 180 -1.71 8.19 -1.06
CA ASN A 180 -1.09 7.73 0.17
C ASN A 180 0.41 7.47 -0.03
N SER A 181 1.17 7.52 1.06
CA SER A 181 2.61 7.29 1.06
C SER A 181 2.98 6.15 1.99
N VAL A 182 3.95 5.33 1.57
CA VAL A 182 4.53 4.27 2.41
C VAL A 182 6.03 4.41 2.46
N THR A 183 6.58 4.37 3.68
CA THR A 183 8.02 4.46 3.94
C THR A 183 8.47 3.31 4.84
N LEU A 184 9.72 2.93 4.72
CA LEU A 184 10.41 2.00 5.60
C LEU A 184 11.53 2.75 6.32
N ASN A 185 11.46 2.88 7.63
CA ASN A 185 12.38 3.69 8.45
C ASN A 185 12.56 5.13 7.92
N GLY A 186 11.48 5.73 7.39
CA GLY A 186 11.49 7.10 6.85
C GLY A 186 11.98 7.24 5.40
N ASN A 187 12.45 6.16 4.77
CA ASN A 187 12.78 6.11 3.34
C ASN A 187 11.60 5.59 2.54
N ARG A 188 11.30 6.22 1.41
CA ARG A 188 10.19 5.78 0.57
C ARG A 188 10.49 4.41 -0.04
N ILE A 189 9.45 3.59 -0.15
CA ILE A 189 9.51 2.32 -0.87
C ILE A 189 9.12 2.60 -2.32
N PRO A 190 9.96 2.25 -3.31
CA PRO A 190 9.62 2.36 -4.72
C PRO A 190 8.51 1.38 -5.12
N SER A 191 7.85 1.64 -6.26
CA SER A 191 6.85 0.76 -6.85
C SER A 191 7.47 -0.17 -7.88
N ALA A 192 7.21 -1.48 -7.76
CA ALA A 192 7.59 -2.45 -8.78
C ALA A 192 6.70 -2.37 -10.03
N GLU A 193 5.49 -1.81 -9.92
CA GLU A 193 4.53 -1.74 -11.02
C GLU A 193 4.88 -0.65 -12.04
N GLY A 194 4.64 -0.93 -13.33
CA GLY A 194 4.95 -0.03 -14.43
C GLY A 194 4.07 1.23 -14.51
N ASN A 195 2.80 1.16 -14.09
CA ASN A 195 1.83 2.20 -14.39
C ASN A 195 1.67 3.25 -13.29
N ASN A 196 2.05 2.97 -12.05
CA ASN A 196 1.68 3.78 -10.90
C ASN A 196 2.84 3.96 -9.91
N ARG A 197 2.56 4.71 -8.82
CA ARG A 197 3.49 4.95 -7.69
C ARG A 197 3.09 4.20 -6.42
N ARG A 198 2.11 3.30 -6.49
CA ARG A 198 1.60 2.56 -5.34
C ARG A 198 2.63 1.58 -4.82
N VAL A 199 2.67 1.41 -3.51
CA VAL A 199 3.49 0.39 -2.85
C VAL A 199 2.60 -0.80 -2.52
N GLN A 200 2.96 -1.95 -3.05
CA GLN A 200 2.25 -3.20 -2.79
C GLN A 200 2.56 -3.70 -1.37
N MET A 201 1.55 -3.66 -0.48
CA MET A 201 1.71 -4.07 0.91
C MET A 201 1.97 -5.57 1.07
N ASP A 202 1.52 -6.37 0.13
CA ASP A 202 1.73 -7.82 0.09
C ASP A 202 3.19 -8.24 -0.19
N LEU A 203 4.06 -7.30 -0.62
CA LEU A 203 5.50 -7.54 -0.75
C LEU A 203 6.25 -7.47 0.59
N ILE A 204 5.65 -6.89 1.64
CA ILE A 204 6.34 -6.60 2.89
C ILE A 204 5.88 -7.59 3.97
N PRO A 205 6.77 -8.47 4.47
CA PRO A 205 6.45 -9.40 5.54
C PRO A 205 6.20 -8.68 6.86
N SER A 206 5.17 -9.08 7.57
CA SER A 206 4.83 -8.53 8.88
C SER A 206 5.89 -8.81 9.95
N ASP A 207 6.61 -9.92 9.85
CA ASP A 207 7.63 -10.35 10.82
C ASP A 207 8.83 -9.42 10.92
N MET A 208 9.12 -8.63 9.87
CA MET A 208 10.23 -7.67 9.85
C MET A 208 9.91 -6.36 10.56
N ILE A 209 8.63 -6.07 10.77
CA ILE A 209 8.17 -4.78 11.27
C ILE A 209 7.97 -4.84 12.78
N GLN A 210 8.44 -3.81 13.49
CA GLN A 210 8.27 -3.63 14.92
C GLN A 210 7.08 -2.73 15.24
N LEU A 211 6.92 -1.65 14.46
CA LEU A 211 5.93 -0.61 14.69
C LEU A 211 5.43 -0.06 13.36
N ILE A 212 4.15 0.25 13.28
CA ILE A 212 3.54 0.93 12.14
C ILE A 212 3.02 2.28 12.63
N GLU A 213 3.48 3.35 12.01
CA GLU A 213 3.01 4.71 12.24
C GLU A 213 2.16 5.17 11.07
N VAL A 214 0.89 5.49 11.31
CA VAL A 214 -0.01 6.05 10.31
C VAL A 214 -0.21 7.53 10.61
N ASN A 215 0.54 8.37 9.91
CA ASN A 215 0.48 9.82 10.05
C ASN A 215 -0.66 10.38 9.20
N LYS A 216 -1.68 10.92 9.84
CA LYS A 216 -2.85 11.54 9.20
C LYS A 216 -2.65 13.01 8.93
N THR A 217 -1.71 13.62 9.64
CA THR A 217 -1.23 15.00 9.43
C THR A 217 0.29 15.01 9.30
N LEU A 218 0.81 15.83 8.39
CA LEU A 218 2.24 15.91 8.11
C LEU A 218 2.90 17.05 8.87
N THR A 219 4.10 16.81 9.37
CA THR A 219 4.97 17.86 9.90
C THR A 219 5.99 18.31 8.85
N PRO A 220 6.60 19.50 8.93
CA PRO A 220 7.48 20.04 7.89
C PRO A 220 8.69 19.17 7.55
N ASP A 221 9.15 18.33 8.46
CA ASP A 221 10.28 17.41 8.29
C ASP A 221 9.91 16.09 7.56
N MET A 222 8.62 15.87 7.29
CA MET A 222 8.10 14.72 6.52
C MET A 222 7.99 15.05 5.03
N ASP A 223 8.02 14.02 4.19
CA ASP A 223 7.72 14.16 2.75
C ASP A 223 6.26 14.54 2.54
N ALA A 224 6.00 15.39 1.54
CA ALA A 224 4.68 15.95 1.31
C ALA A 224 3.73 15.03 0.51
N ASP A 225 4.23 13.94 -0.06
CA ASP A 225 3.51 13.03 -0.97
C ASP A 225 2.50 12.14 -0.22
N ALA A 226 1.50 12.73 0.46
CA ALA A 226 0.58 11.98 1.31
C ALA A 226 -0.71 12.78 1.60
N ILE A 227 -1.60 12.94 0.61
CA ILE A 227 -2.88 13.65 0.79
C ILE A 227 -3.80 12.86 1.75
N GLY A 228 -3.91 11.54 1.58
CA GLY A 228 -4.66 10.68 2.49
C GLY A 228 -3.98 10.51 3.83
N GLY A 229 -2.71 10.12 3.79
CA GLY A 229 -1.86 9.91 4.94
C GLY A 229 -0.55 9.21 4.56
N SER A 230 0.38 9.14 5.52
CA SER A 230 1.66 8.47 5.37
C SER A 230 1.79 7.31 6.33
N VAL A 231 2.14 6.12 5.84
CA VAL A 231 2.48 4.94 6.64
C VAL A 231 3.99 4.83 6.72
N ASN A 232 4.53 4.84 7.93
CA ASN A 232 5.94 4.56 8.19
C ASN A 232 6.08 3.20 8.89
N LEU A 233 6.72 2.28 8.22
CA LEU A 233 7.03 0.94 8.71
C LEU A 233 8.39 0.97 9.40
N ILE A 234 8.41 0.70 10.70
CA ILE A 234 9.64 0.67 11.48
C ILE A 234 10.09 -0.77 11.67
N THR A 235 11.28 -1.08 11.19
CA THR A 235 11.87 -2.41 11.31
C THR A 235 12.30 -2.73 12.73
N ARG A 236 12.49 -4.02 13.03
CA ARG A 236 12.93 -4.47 14.36
C ARG A 236 14.33 -3.94 14.68
N THR A 237 14.50 -3.47 15.91
CA THR A 237 15.80 -3.02 16.45
C THR A 237 16.47 -4.10 17.27
N ALA A 238 17.80 -3.95 17.47
CA ALA A 238 18.57 -4.89 18.26
C ALA A 238 18.07 -4.98 19.71
N PRO A 239 17.72 -6.17 20.21
CA PRO A 239 17.26 -6.34 21.59
C PRO A 239 18.43 -6.14 22.58
N ASN A 240 18.11 -5.75 23.81
CA ASN A 240 19.12 -5.56 24.86
C ASN A 240 19.58 -6.87 25.55
N LYS A 241 18.87 -7.96 25.28
CA LYS A 241 19.26 -9.34 25.64
C LYS A 241 19.19 -10.21 24.39
N GLU A 242 19.93 -11.29 24.39
CA GLU A 242 19.80 -12.33 23.38
C GLU A 242 18.35 -12.75 23.22
N ARG A 243 17.90 -12.76 21.99
CA ARG A 243 16.55 -13.16 21.63
C ARG A 243 16.57 -14.00 20.36
N ILE A 244 15.89 -15.14 20.42
CA ILE A 244 15.68 -16.04 19.29
C ILE A 244 14.17 -16.22 19.15
N SER A 245 13.62 -16.01 17.95
CA SER A 245 12.24 -16.32 17.64
C SER A 245 12.16 -17.16 16.37
N LEU A 246 11.38 -18.24 16.44
CA LEU A 246 11.13 -19.12 15.30
C LEU A 246 9.62 -19.33 15.18
N THR A 247 9.08 -19.15 13.99
CA THR A 247 7.68 -19.48 13.65
C THR A 247 7.69 -20.54 12.56
N ALA A 248 6.89 -21.59 12.72
CA ALA A 248 6.65 -22.60 11.70
C ALA A 248 5.15 -22.86 11.61
N ALA A 249 4.56 -22.65 10.43
CA ALA A 249 3.15 -22.84 10.18
C ALA A 249 2.90 -23.59 8.86
N GLY A 250 1.84 -24.38 8.84
CA GLY A 250 1.24 -24.95 7.64
C GLY A 250 -0.15 -24.38 7.43
N GLY A 251 -0.56 -24.24 6.19
CA GLY A 251 -1.88 -23.77 5.84
C GLY A 251 -2.57 -24.70 4.83
N TYR A 252 -3.87 -24.52 4.66
CA TYR A 252 -4.66 -25.20 3.67
C TYR A 252 -5.55 -24.21 2.91
N ASN A 253 -5.49 -24.28 1.59
CA ASN A 253 -6.32 -23.45 0.72
C ASN A 253 -7.30 -24.34 -0.08
N PRO A 254 -8.61 -24.34 0.27
CA PRO A 254 -9.60 -25.22 -0.37
C PRO A 254 -9.81 -24.97 -1.87
N ILE A 255 -9.54 -23.76 -2.38
CA ILE A 255 -9.72 -23.47 -3.81
C ILE A 255 -8.70 -24.19 -4.68
N ARG A 256 -7.52 -24.49 -4.12
CA ARG A 256 -6.44 -25.21 -4.81
C ARG A 256 -6.32 -26.66 -4.35
N ASP A 257 -6.95 -27.02 -3.23
CA ASP A 257 -6.72 -28.29 -2.53
C ASP A 257 -5.22 -28.55 -2.28
N LYS A 258 -4.54 -27.51 -1.74
CA LYS A 258 -3.11 -27.51 -1.53
C LYS A 258 -2.74 -27.04 -0.13
N VAL A 259 -1.63 -27.57 0.37
CA VAL A 259 -1.02 -27.20 1.63
C VAL A 259 0.02 -26.09 1.39
N SER A 260 0.00 -25.08 2.22
CA SER A 260 0.97 -23.99 2.24
C SER A 260 1.93 -24.11 3.42
N SER A 261 3.06 -23.38 3.36
CA SER A 261 4.03 -23.30 4.43
C SER A 261 4.45 -21.86 4.70
N ASN A 262 4.65 -21.54 5.97
CA ASN A 262 5.16 -20.26 6.41
C ASN A 262 6.17 -20.49 7.55
N THR A 263 7.39 -19.99 7.37
CA THR A 263 8.43 -20.02 8.39
C THR A 263 9.06 -18.66 8.55
N ALA A 264 9.32 -18.25 9.79
CA ALA A 264 10.01 -17.00 10.09
C ALA A 264 11.03 -17.22 11.21
N PHE A 265 12.13 -16.52 11.10
CA PHE A 265 13.25 -16.59 12.04
C PHE A 265 13.71 -15.20 12.41
N MET A 266 14.07 -14.99 13.68
CA MET A 266 14.71 -13.78 14.17
C MET A 266 15.80 -14.16 15.19
N TYR A 267 16.95 -13.52 15.07
CA TYR A 267 18.02 -13.58 16.05
C TYR A 267 18.59 -12.18 16.30
N GLY A 268 18.72 -11.78 17.54
CA GLY A 268 19.32 -10.51 17.90
C GLY A 268 20.04 -10.54 19.25
N ASN A 269 21.06 -9.69 19.37
CA ASN A 269 21.87 -9.58 20.58
C ASN A 269 22.66 -8.25 20.61
N ARG A 270 23.33 -7.98 21.74
CA ARG A 270 24.26 -6.86 21.90
C ARG A 270 25.60 -7.32 22.48
N TYR A 271 26.69 -6.76 21.96
CA TYR A 271 28.05 -7.05 22.35
C TYR A 271 28.82 -5.78 22.76
N PHE A 272 30.06 -5.98 23.23
CA PHE A 272 30.98 -4.91 23.61
C PHE A 272 30.39 -3.93 24.65
N GLY A 273 29.83 -4.48 25.75
CA GLY A 273 29.19 -3.65 26.76
C GLY A 273 27.94 -2.93 26.25
N LYS A 274 27.17 -3.58 25.39
CA LYS A 274 25.96 -3.07 24.73
C LYS A 274 26.21 -1.96 23.71
N LYS A 275 27.45 -1.71 23.30
CA LYS A 275 27.77 -0.70 22.29
C LYS A 275 27.39 -1.12 20.88
N PHE A 276 27.47 -2.40 20.55
CA PHE A 276 27.10 -2.93 19.24
C PHE A 276 25.89 -3.84 19.36
N GLY A 277 24.80 -3.45 18.72
CA GLY A 277 23.59 -4.21 18.62
C GLY A 277 23.34 -4.69 17.20
N PHE A 278 22.76 -5.88 17.06
CA PHE A 278 22.31 -6.38 15.77
C PHE A 278 21.03 -7.20 15.91
N VAL A 279 20.24 -7.24 14.85
CA VAL A 279 19.14 -8.17 14.67
C VAL A 279 19.09 -8.63 13.21
N PHE A 280 18.99 -9.95 13.05
CA PHE A 280 18.75 -10.61 11.78
C PHE A 280 17.36 -11.23 11.79
N ASN A 281 16.64 -11.11 10.70
CA ASN A 281 15.35 -11.75 10.51
C ASN A 281 15.27 -12.31 9.09
N GLY A 282 14.54 -13.40 8.95
CA GLY A 282 14.28 -14.03 7.67
C GLY A 282 12.92 -14.70 7.68
N SER A 283 12.26 -14.74 6.53
CA SER A 283 11.03 -15.48 6.37
C SER A 283 10.96 -16.17 5.02
N TYR A 284 10.26 -17.28 5.01
CA TYR A 284 9.92 -18.05 3.83
C TYR A 284 8.43 -18.37 3.87
N ASN A 285 7.73 -18.02 2.80
CA ASN A 285 6.31 -18.30 2.64
C ASN A 285 6.08 -18.90 1.26
N ASN A 286 5.40 -20.04 1.19
CA ASN A 286 4.99 -20.67 -0.05
C ASN A 286 3.51 -21.05 0.04
N GLN A 287 2.70 -20.38 -0.78
CA GLN A 287 1.25 -20.52 -0.75
C GLN A 287 0.71 -20.79 -2.16
N ASP A 288 -0.25 -21.70 -2.23
CA ASP A 288 -1.04 -21.93 -3.44
C ASP A 288 -2.35 -21.14 -3.34
N TYR A 289 -2.47 -20.10 -4.14
CA TYR A 289 -3.68 -19.29 -4.32
C TYR A 289 -4.41 -19.70 -5.59
N GLY A 290 -5.59 -19.19 -5.76
CA GLY A 290 -6.37 -19.32 -6.96
C GLY A 290 -7.69 -18.59 -6.84
N SER A 291 -8.39 -18.47 -7.94
CA SER A 291 -9.72 -17.88 -7.94
C SER A 291 -10.61 -18.51 -8.99
N ASP A 292 -11.91 -18.50 -8.68
CA ASP A 292 -12.99 -18.71 -9.63
C ASP A 292 -13.55 -17.31 -9.94
N ASN A 293 -13.51 -16.92 -11.21
CA ASN A 293 -13.79 -15.55 -11.62
C ASN A 293 -14.76 -15.50 -12.80
N VAL A 294 -15.75 -14.63 -12.71
CA VAL A 294 -16.67 -14.28 -13.80
C VAL A 294 -16.55 -12.78 -14.05
N GLU A 295 -16.36 -12.39 -15.30
CA GLU A 295 -16.31 -10.99 -15.70
C GLU A 295 -17.33 -10.72 -16.81
N GLY A 296 -17.86 -9.49 -16.86
CA GLY A 296 -18.77 -9.01 -17.88
C GLY A 296 -18.51 -7.54 -18.24
N VAL A 297 -18.60 -7.25 -19.52
CA VAL A 297 -18.62 -5.88 -20.03
C VAL A 297 -20.03 -5.60 -20.55
N TRP A 298 -20.70 -4.63 -19.95
CA TRP A 298 -22.05 -4.26 -20.32
C TRP A 298 -22.05 -3.15 -21.36
N ALA A 299 -23.03 -3.21 -22.26
CA ALA A 299 -23.28 -2.19 -23.25
C ALA A 299 -24.80 -1.91 -23.36
N GLN A 300 -25.17 -0.84 -24.03
CA GLN A 300 -26.55 -0.58 -24.40
C GLN A 300 -26.75 -0.79 -25.91
N ASP A 301 -27.89 -1.37 -26.26
CA ASP A 301 -28.28 -1.46 -27.66
C ASP A 301 -28.89 -0.14 -28.17
N LYS A 302 -29.26 -0.08 -29.43
CA LYS A 302 -29.88 1.10 -30.05
C LYS A 302 -31.23 1.54 -29.43
N PHE A 303 -31.84 0.69 -28.60
CA PHE A 303 -33.08 0.95 -27.89
C PHE A 303 -32.87 1.30 -26.42
N GLY A 304 -31.59 1.29 -25.93
CA GLY A 304 -31.25 1.54 -24.55
C GLY A 304 -31.31 0.29 -23.66
N ASN A 305 -31.56 -0.91 -24.19
CA ASN A 305 -31.52 -2.13 -23.41
C ASN A 305 -30.10 -2.48 -23.03
N ALA A 306 -29.84 -2.73 -21.75
CA ALA A 306 -28.56 -3.21 -21.30
C ALA A 306 -28.35 -4.67 -21.67
N TYR A 307 -27.19 -5.02 -22.20
CA TYR A 307 -26.80 -6.39 -22.50
C TYR A 307 -25.31 -6.61 -22.24
N ILE A 308 -24.89 -7.86 -22.08
CA ILE A 308 -23.49 -8.23 -21.93
C ILE A 308 -22.85 -8.30 -23.32
N ARG A 309 -21.94 -7.36 -23.60
CA ARG A 309 -21.15 -7.33 -24.85
C ARG A 309 -20.01 -8.35 -24.82
N GLU A 310 -19.43 -8.62 -23.64
CA GLU A 310 -18.38 -9.60 -23.42
C GLU A 310 -18.59 -10.28 -22.08
N MET A 311 -18.38 -11.59 -21.99
CA MET A 311 -18.43 -12.35 -20.74
C MET A 311 -17.26 -13.33 -20.68
N ASP A 312 -16.58 -13.39 -19.52
CA ASP A 312 -15.51 -14.34 -19.26
C ASP A 312 -15.86 -15.26 -18.09
N ILE A 313 -15.53 -16.53 -18.22
CA ILE A 313 -15.44 -17.50 -17.11
C ILE A 313 -13.97 -17.86 -17.01
N ARG A 314 -13.35 -17.54 -15.86
CA ARG A 314 -11.90 -17.68 -15.64
C ARG A 314 -11.59 -18.51 -14.42
N LYS A 315 -10.58 -19.35 -14.54
CA LYS A 315 -9.96 -20.06 -13.43
C LYS A 315 -8.50 -19.69 -13.32
N TYR A 316 -8.09 -19.24 -12.14
CA TYR A 316 -6.70 -18.93 -11.82
C TYR A 316 -6.11 -19.97 -10.89
N ASP A 317 -4.92 -20.40 -11.23
CA ASP A 317 -4.05 -21.24 -10.42
C ASP A 317 -2.76 -20.47 -10.17
N VAL A 318 -2.49 -20.09 -8.92
CA VAL A 318 -1.32 -19.29 -8.53
C VAL A 318 -0.54 -20.00 -7.45
N ARG A 319 0.77 -20.11 -7.62
CA ARG A 319 1.71 -20.46 -6.55
C ARG A 319 2.59 -19.25 -6.25
N ARG A 320 2.53 -18.76 -5.04
CA ARG A 320 3.27 -17.59 -4.58
C ARG A 320 4.33 -17.97 -3.56
N GLU A 321 5.57 -17.71 -3.90
CA GLU A 321 6.73 -17.94 -3.02
C GLU A 321 7.33 -16.59 -2.64
N ARG A 322 7.41 -16.31 -1.32
CA ARG A 322 8.07 -15.12 -0.78
C ARG A 322 9.27 -15.52 0.05
N LYS A 323 10.34 -14.79 -0.10
CA LYS A 323 11.58 -14.89 0.71
C LYS A 323 11.95 -13.49 1.15
N SER A 324 12.32 -13.36 2.41
CA SER A 324 12.72 -12.08 2.95
C SER A 324 13.89 -12.24 3.90
N ILE A 325 14.84 -11.32 3.81
CA ILE A 325 15.97 -11.23 4.71
C ILE A 325 16.08 -9.77 5.15
N GLY A 326 16.25 -9.55 6.45
CA GLY A 326 16.49 -8.24 7.04
C GLY A 326 17.61 -8.29 8.05
N ALA A 327 18.40 -7.23 8.11
CA ALA A 327 19.43 -7.02 9.10
C ALA A 327 19.42 -5.57 9.56
N ASN A 328 19.48 -5.33 10.86
CA ASN A 328 19.67 -4.00 11.42
C ASN A 328 20.82 -4.03 12.43
N PHE A 329 21.60 -2.97 12.40
CA PHE A 329 22.76 -2.78 13.25
C PHE A 329 22.67 -1.41 13.89
N ASP A 330 23.06 -1.30 15.15
CA ASP A 330 23.34 -0.04 15.81
C ASP A 330 24.69 -0.09 16.52
N PHE A 331 25.42 1.03 16.42
CA PHE A 331 26.74 1.17 17.04
C PHE A 331 26.79 2.48 17.83
N LYS A 332 26.85 2.34 19.16
CA LYS A 332 27.07 3.42 20.10
C LYS A 332 28.59 3.70 20.19
N ILE A 333 29.09 4.64 19.41
CA ILE A 333 30.49 5.05 19.48
C ILE A 333 30.77 5.55 20.90
N ASN A 334 29.89 6.41 21.39
CA ASN A 334 29.84 6.92 22.76
C ASN A 334 28.41 7.43 23.04
N ASP A 335 28.15 7.98 24.23
CA ASP A 335 26.84 8.47 24.66
C ASP A 335 26.32 9.69 23.87
N LYS A 336 27.16 10.28 22.99
CA LYS A 336 26.80 11.42 22.13
C LYS A 336 26.68 11.04 20.66
N ASN A 337 27.15 9.86 20.25
CA ASN A 337 27.29 9.48 18.84
C ASN A 337 26.82 8.05 18.61
N ILE A 338 25.75 7.93 17.82
CA ILE A 338 25.16 6.64 17.45
C ILE A 338 25.08 6.55 15.93
N ILE A 339 25.45 5.42 15.37
CA ILE A 339 25.25 5.09 13.95
C ILE A 339 24.33 3.87 13.89
N LYS A 340 23.31 3.94 13.02
CA LYS A 340 22.37 2.85 12.76
C LYS A 340 22.42 2.53 11.26
N ALA A 341 22.46 1.25 10.90
CA ALA A 341 22.41 0.81 9.51
C ALA A 341 21.47 -0.39 9.38
N GLY A 342 20.85 -0.53 8.23
CA GLY A 342 19.99 -1.66 7.99
C GLY A 342 19.82 -1.99 6.51
N ALA A 343 19.40 -3.22 6.26
CA ALA A 343 19.13 -3.77 4.96
C ALA A 343 17.88 -4.65 5.00
N VAL A 344 17.02 -4.52 4.01
CA VAL A 344 15.88 -5.40 3.77
C VAL A 344 15.89 -5.83 2.32
N TYR A 345 15.74 -7.13 2.09
CA TYR A 345 15.69 -7.72 0.77
C TYR A 345 14.52 -8.71 0.70
N ASN A 346 13.53 -8.42 -0.15
CA ASN A 346 12.34 -9.24 -0.33
C ASN A 346 12.25 -9.73 -1.78
N TRP A 347 11.90 -11.00 -1.95
CA TRP A 347 11.55 -11.63 -3.23
C TRP A 347 10.13 -12.13 -3.18
N ARG A 348 9.42 -11.95 -4.27
CA ARG A 348 8.14 -12.62 -4.56
C ARG A 348 8.20 -13.23 -5.95
N ASP A 349 8.03 -14.53 -6.04
CA ASP A 349 7.86 -15.27 -7.29
C ASP A 349 6.40 -15.75 -7.36
N ASP A 350 5.63 -15.26 -8.33
CA ASP A 350 4.28 -15.71 -8.64
C ASP A 350 4.29 -16.54 -9.90
N TRP A 351 3.96 -17.81 -9.77
CA TRP A 351 3.73 -18.70 -10.90
C TRP A 351 2.24 -18.86 -11.13
N GLU A 352 1.75 -18.34 -12.26
CA GLU A 352 0.33 -18.27 -12.57
C GLU A 352 -0.02 -19.03 -13.85
N ASN A 353 -1.13 -19.76 -13.80
CA ASN A 353 -1.87 -20.21 -14.98
C ASN A 353 -3.28 -19.64 -14.92
N ARG A 354 -3.84 -19.31 -16.10
CA ARG A 354 -5.23 -18.90 -16.23
C ARG A 354 -5.87 -19.66 -17.39
N TYR A 355 -7.08 -20.17 -17.16
CA TYR A 355 -7.97 -20.71 -18.16
C TYR A 355 -9.16 -19.77 -18.28
N ARG A 356 -9.46 -19.29 -19.51
CA ARG A 356 -10.50 -18.32 -19.78
C ARG A 356 -11.37 -18.75 -20.93
N LEU A 357 -12.65 -19.02 -20.66
CA LEU A 357 -13.69 -19.08 -21.68
C LEU A 357 -14.27 -17.69 -21.83
N ARG A 358 -14.15 -17.10 -23.03
CA ARG A 358 -14.67 -15.78 -23.37
C ARG A 358 -15.80 -15.90 -24.39
N PHE A 359 -16.93 -15.30 -24.07
CA PHE A 359 -17.99 -14.96 -25.00
C PHE A 359 -17.68 -13.55 -25.52
N ASN A 360 -17.15 -13.48 -26.74
CA ASN A 360 -16.64 -12.25 -27.33
C ASN A 360 -17.61 -11.73 -28.40
N LYS A 361 -17.74 -10.40 -28.52
CA LYS A 361 -18.62 -9.75 -29.51
C LYS A 361 -20.05 -10.28 -29.43
N VAL A 362 -20.57 -10.35 -28.19
CA VAL A 362 -21.96 -10.76 -27.99
C VAL A 362 -22.87 -9.70 -28.62
N THR A 363 -23.70 -10.12 -29.57
CA THR A 363 -24.65 -9.26 -30.27
C THR A 363 -26.08 -9.75 -30.02
N PRO A 364 -27.02 -8.86 -29.67
CA PRO A 364 -28.43 -9.20 -29.52
C PRO A 364 -29.06 -9.70 -30.83
N ILE A 365 -29.95 -10.67 -30.71
CA ILE A 365 -30.84 -11.14 -31.78
C ILE A 365 -32.23 -10.63 -31.40
N TYR A 366 -32.83 -9.84 -32.27
CA TYR A 366 -34.13 -9.20 -32.02
C TYR A 366 -35.28 -10.04 -32.57
N ASP A 367 -36.48 -9.83 -31.98
CA ASP A 367 -37.72 -10.39 -32.53
C ASP A 367 -38.01 -9.73 -33.90
N LYS A 368 -38.58 -10.50 -34.82
CA LYS A 368 -38.86 -10.02 -36.18
C LYS A 368 -40.06 -9.08 -36.26
N THR A 369 -40.93 -9.09 -35.24
CA THR A 369 -42.15 -8.29 -35.19
C THR A 369 -42.01 -7.10 -34.22
N ASP A 370 -41.16 -7.23 -33.20
CA ASP A 370 -40.83 -6.18 -32.27
C ASP A 370 -39.29 -6.10 -32.15
N GLU A 371 -38.68 -5.25 -32.96
CA GLU A 371 -37.23 -5.05 -32.97
C GLU A 371 -36.66 -4.54 -31.64
N SER A 372 -37.48 -4.10 -30.68
CA SER A 372 -37.02 -3.70 -29.36
C SER A 372 -36.81 -4.88 -28.40
N LEU A 373 -37.36 -6.06 -28.74
CA LEU A 373 -37.31 -7.26 -27.92
C LEU A 373 -36.12 -8.16 -28.30
N ILE A 374 -35.21 -8.38 -27.36
CA ILE A 374 -34.08 -9.32 -27.51
C ILE A 374 -34.59 -10.74 -27.29
N THR A 375 -34.43 -11.62 -28.26
CA THR A 375 -34.85 -13.05 -28.25
C THR A 375 -33.71 -14.03 -28.02
N GLY A 376 -32.48 -13.56 -28.13
CA GLY A 376 -31.26 -14.36 -27.95
C GLY A 376 -30.02 -13.57 -28.27
N TYR A 377 -28.89 -14.23 -28.31
CA TYR A 377 -27.61 -13.59 -28.61
C TYR A 377 -26.77 -14.47 -29.54
N LYS A 378 -25.77 -13.86 -30.15
CA LYS A 378 -24.74 -14.54 -30.93
C LYS A 378 -23.38 -14.05 -30.49
N ALA A 379 -22.39 -14.95 -30.32
CA ALA A 379 -21.03 -14.59 -29.93
C ALA A 379 -19.97 -15.48 -30.59
N ASP A 380 -18.73 -15.01 -30.51
CA ASP A 380 -17.57 -15.85 -30.77
C ASP A 380 -17.06 -16.39 -29.41
N LEU A 381 -16.96 -17.70 -29.28
CA LEU A 381 -16.42 -18.32 -28.07
C LEU A 381 -14.91 -18.50 -28.22
N ARG A 382 -14.15 -18.00 -27.25
CA ARG A 382 -12.70 -18.13 -27.20
C ARG A 382 -12.27 -18.88 -25.95
N ALA A 383 -11.43 -19.92 -26.15
CA ALA A 383 -10.85 -20.70 -25.06
C ALA A 383 -9.35 -20.45 -25.01
N GLN A 384 -8.93 -19.68 -23.99
CA GLN A 384 -7.56 -19.23 -23.84
C GLN A 384 -6.88 -19.85 -22.63
N THR A 385 -5.64 -20.31 -22.83
CA THR A 385 -4.74 -20.75 -21.77
C THR A 385 -3.58 -19.79 -21.66
N LYS A 386 -3.32 -19.31 -20.43
CA LYS A 386 -2.15 -18.53 -20.04
C LYS A 386 -1.18 -19.40 -19.26
N GLY A 387 0.10 -19.29 -19.59
CA GLY A 387 1.17 -20.01 -18.90
C GLY A 387 2.55 -19.43 -19.20
N GLY A 388 3.55 -20.26 -19.06
CA GLY A 388 4.95 -19.93 -19.36
C GLY A 388 5.70 -21.19 -19.82
N ILE A 389 7.01 -21.07 -20.02
CA ILE A 389 7.87 -22.20 -20.41
C ILE A 389 7.82 -23.30 -19.33
N ASP A 390 7.70 -24.57 -19.76
CA ASP A 390 7.71 -25.69 -18.82
C ASP A 390 9.13 -26.01 -18.34
N THR A 391 9.31 -25.91 -17.04
CA THR A 391 10.53 -26.27 -16.33
C THR A 391 10.17 -26.99 -15.04
N ASP A 392 11.15 -27.65 -14.40
CA ASP A 392 10.95 -28.28 -13.10
C ASP A 392 10.42 -27.33 -12.03
N LYS A 393 10.74 -26.04 -12.11
CA LYS A 393 10.33 -25.01 -11.15
C LYS A 393 8.98 -24.37 -11.55
N SER A 394 8.81 -23.98 -12.79
CA SER A 394 7.61 -23.26 -13.28
C SER A 394 6.39 -24.16 -13.44
N LYS A 395 6.59 -25.44 -13.82
CA LYS A 395 5.52 -26.38 -14.17
C LYS A 395 4.53 -25.78 -15.19
N ALA A 396 5.09 -25.15 -16.23
CA ALA A 396 4.39 -24.45 -17.29
C ALA A 396 3.54 -23.24 -16.84
N ALA A 397 3.81 -22.70 -15.67
CA ALA A 397 3.20 -21.45 -15.23
C ALA A 397 4.06 -20.23 -15.63
N ARG A 398 3.41 -19.12 -15.93
CA ARG A 398 4.10 -17.85 -16.16
C ARG A 398 4.70 -17.37 -14.83
N LEU A 399 5.92 -16.85 -14.89
CA LEU A 399 6.58 -16.25 -13.74
C LEU A 399 6.38 -14.73 -13.76
N GLU A 400 5.95 -14.20 -12.62
CA GLU A 400 6.13 -12.78 -12.27
C GLU A 400 7.01 -12.71 -11.04
N ARG A 401 8.19 -12.12 -11.19
CA ARG A 401 9.14 -11.93 -10.10
C ARG A 401 9.17 -10.49 -9.68
N GLN A 402 8.93 -10.23 -8.41
CA GLN A 402 9.12 -8.90 -7.83
C GLN A 402 10.18 -8.94 -6.75
N ILE A 403 11.07 -7.95 -6.77
CA ILE A 403 12.14 -7.77 -5.80
C ILE A 403 12.03 -6.38 -5.22
N MET A 404 12.09 -6.28 -3.88
CA MET A 404 12.16 -5.01 -3.17
C MET A 404 13.38 -5.01 -2.25
N GLN A 405 14.20 -3.98 -2.40
CA GLN A 405 15.43 -3.77 -1.64
C GLN A 405 15.36 -2.40 -0.97
N ASN A 406 15.82 -2.33 0.28
CA ASN A 406 15.98 -1.08 0.99
C ASN A 406 17.22 -1.15 1.88
N TYR A 407 18.11 -0.19 1.72
CA TYR A 407 19.34 -0.04 2.48
C TYR A 407 19.40 1.35 3.07
N PHE A 408 19.76 1.47 4.34
CA PHE A 408 19.89 2.77 4.99
C PHE A 408 21.05 2.82 5.98
N ILE A 409 21.53 4.03 6.18
CA ILE A 409 22.49 4.38 7.24
C ILE A 409 22.05 5.71 7.85
N ASN A 410 22.02 5.79 9.18
CA ASN A 410 21.63 6.98 9.93
C ASN A 410 22.69 7.30 10.98
N GLY A 411 22.93 8.58 11.21
CA GLY A 411 23.79 9.05 12.28
C GLY A 411 23.06 10.07 13.18
N GLU A 412 23.22 9.91 14.48
CA GLU A 412 22.70 10.81 15.53
C GLU A 412 23.85 11.32 16.37
N HIS A 413 24.02 12.64 16.43
CA HIS A 413 25.17 13.27 17.08
C HIS A 413 24.73 14.42 17.97
N LEU A 414 25.19 14.40 19.22
CA LEU A 414 25.07 15.51 20.14
C LEU A 414 26.32 16.39 20.03
N LEU A 415 26.19 17.57 19.45
CA LEU A 415 27.25 18.55 19.28
C LEU A 415 27.24 19.54 20.46
N GLY A 416 28.15 19.31 21.42
CA GLY A 416 28.10 19.99 22.71
C GLY A 416 26.86 19.53 23.52
N SER A 417 26.26 20.48 24.26
CA SER A 417 25.04 20.26 25.07
C SER A 417 23.77 20.86 24.47
N GLN A 418 23.88 21.48 23.29
CA GLN A 418 22.81 22.31 22.75
C GLN A 418 22.35 21.91 21.35
N LEU A 419 23.18 21.20 20.58
CA LEU A 419 22.90 20.89 19.21
C LEU A 419 22.74 19.38 19.02
N GLN A 420 21.72 18.98 18.29
CA GLN A 420 21.57 17.60 17.80
C GLN A 420 21.58 17.60 16.27
N LEU A 421 22.55 16.91 15.71
CA LEU A 421 22.68 16.67 14.27
C LEU A 421 22.23 15.25 13.97
N ASN A 422 21.24 15.13 13.08
CA ASN A 422 20.82 13.84 12.52
C ASN A 422 21.05 13.85 11.03
N TRP A 423 21.54 12.76 10.49
CA TRP A 423 21.66 12.58 9.06
C TRP A 423 21.25 11.16 8.66
N SER A 424 20.77 11.01 7.44
CA SER A 424 20.44 9.70 6.87
C SER A 424 20.79 9.64 5.40
N GLY A 425 21.21 8.45 4.96
CA GLY A 425 21.35 8.07 3.59
C GLY A 425 20.59 6.78 3.32
N GLY A 426 19.98 6.66 2.15
CA GLY A 426 19.22 5.48 1.78
C GLY A 426 19.30 5.18 0.29
N TYR A 427 19.22 3.91 -0.04
CA TYR A 427 19.00 3.41 -1.40
C TYR A 427 17.87 2.39 -1.35
N SER A 428 16.91 2.55 -2.24
CA SER A 428 15.79 1.62 -2.38
C SER A 428 15.61 1.25 -3.86
N ARG A 429 15.28 0.01 -4.13
CA ARG A 429 14.94 -0.49 -5.45
C ARG A 429 13.75 -1.41 -5.39
N ALA A 430 12.81 -1.27 -6.34
CA ALA A 430 11.79 -2.26 -6.62
C ALA A 430 11.82 -2.62 -8.09
N SER A 431 11.68 -3.89 -8.42
CA SER A 431 11.63 -4.37 -9.80
C SER A 431 10.58 -5.48 -9.97
N GLU A 432 10.07 -5.57 -11.20
CA GLU A 432 9.22 -6.66 -11.67
C GLU A 432 9.79 -7.22 -12.96
N ASP A 433 9.92 -8.55 -13.00
CA ASP A 433 10.39 -9.31 -14.16
C ASP A 433 9.33 -10.34 -14.58
N ARG A 434 8.95 -10.32 -15.85
CA ARG A 434 8.12 -11.32 -16.51
C ARG A 434 8.91 -11.90 -17.68
N PRO A 435 9.73 -12.91 -17.44
CA PRO A 435 10.69 -13.42 -18.45
C PRO A 435 10.03 -14.17 -19.60
N ASN A 436 8.85 -14.73 -19.42
CA ASN A 436 8.06 -15.37 -20.46
C ASN A 436 6.61 -15.47 -19.98
N GLU A 437 5.72 -14.88 -20.71
CA GLU A 437 4.28 -15.00 -20.50
C GLU A 437 3.66 -15.43 -21.83
N ARG A 438 3.09 -16.65 -21.87
CA ARG A 438 2.58 -17.28 -23.09
C ARG A 438 1.08 -17.39 -23.05
N TYR A 439 0.46 -17.16 -24.20
CA TYR A 439 -0.98 -17.39 -24.41
C TYR A 439 -1.20 -18.22 -25.64
N ILE A 440 -2.14 -19.18 -25.58
CA ILE A 440 -2.69 -19.87 -26.74
C ILE A 440 -4.20 -19.75 -26.72
N ASP A 441 -4.80 -19.38 -27.83
CA ASP A 441 -6.23 -19.09 -27.96
C ASP A 441 -6.85 -19.89 -29.12
N TYR A 442 -8.02 -20.51 -28.87
CA TYR A 442 -8.85 -21.19 -29.83
C TYR A 442 -10.21 -20.51 -29.88
N GLN A 443 -10.80 -20.40 -31.10
CA GLN A 443 -12.04 -19.69 -31.32
C GLN A 443 -13.05 -20.51 -32.10
N SER A 444 -14.32 -20.58 -31.63
CA SER A 444 -15.49 -21.03 -32.35
C SER A 444 -16.39 -19.84 -32.67
N LYS A 445 -16.56 -19.49 -33.93
CA LYS A 445 -17.25 -18.26 -34.36
C LYS A 445 -18.76 -18.46 -34.46
N GLY A 446 -19.50 -17.40 -34.16
CA GLY A 446 -20.91 -17.29 -34.50
C GLY A 446 -21.85 -18.21 -33.74
N VAL A 447 -21.54 -18.57 -32.52
CA VAL A 447 -22.32 -19.47 -31.66
C VAL A 447 -23.59 -18.75 -31.18
N ALA A 448 -24.75 -19.39 -31.37
CA ALA A 448 -26.02 -18.91 -30.88
C ALA A 448 -26.13 -19.17 -29.36
N LEU A 449 -26.58 -18.18 -28.60
CA LEU A 449 -26.68 -18.23 -27.16
C LEU A 449 -28.10 -17.92 -26.66
N SER A 450 -28.50 -18.57 -25.58
CA SER A 450 -29.66 -18.16 -24.79
C SER A 450 -29.35 -16.90 -23.99
N GLY A 451 -30.39 -16.19 -23.53
CA GLY A 451 -30.25 -15.09 -22.57
C GLY A 451 -29.76 -15.55 -21.19
N TYR A 452 -29.49 -14.58 -20.33
CA TYR A 452 -29.16 -14.78 -18.92
C TYR A 452 -30.32 -14.41 -18.00
N ASP A 453 -30.48 -15.15 -16.90
CA ASP A 453 -31.59 -14.96 -15.96
C ASP A 453 -31.32 -13.84 -14.94
N SER A 454 -30.07 -13.42 -14.77
CA SER A 454 -29.66 -12.49 -13.72
C SER A 454 -28.46 -11.64 -14.15
N GLU A 455 -28.55 -10.33 -14.03
CA GLU A 455 -27.42 -9.41 -14.21
C GLU A 455 -26.36 -9.52 -13.12
N LYS A 456 -26.78 -9.98 -11.92
CA LYS A 456 -25.88 -10.15 -10.79
C LYS A 456 -24.98 -11.39 -10.93
N GLU A 457 -25.53 -12.45 -11.45
CA GLU A 457 -24.81 -13.69 -11.76
C GLU A 457 -25.07 -14.09 -13.22
N PRO A 458 -24.62 -13.27 -14.20
CA PRO A 458 -24.95 -13.50 -15.59
C PRO A 458 -24.30 -14.80 -16.09
N LEU A 459 -25.04 -15.56 -16.88
CA LEU A 459 -24.54 -16.73 -17.56
C LEU A 459 -25.15 -16.83 -18.95
N LEU A 460 -24.34 -16.63 -19.97
CA LEU A 460 -24.66 -16.92 -21.36
C LEU A 460 -24.39 -18.40 -21.62
N THR A 461 -25.33 -19.11 -22.26
CA THR A 461 -25.21 -20.53 -22.55
C THR A 461 -25.40 -20.79 -24.04
N PRO A 462 -24.51 -21.54 -24.70
CA PRO A 462 -24.73 -21.99 -26.06
C PRO A 462 -26.05 -22.76 -26.22
N THR A 463 -26.86 -22.40 -27.21
CA THR A 463 -28.09 -23.17 -27.53
C THR A 463 -27.75 -24.55 -28.05
N THR A 464 -26.58 -24.73 -28.66
CA THR A 464 -25.96 -25.97 -29.05
C THR A 464 -24.47 -25.91 -28.70
N GLU A 465 -23.99 -26.88 -27.93
CA GLU A 465 -22.58 -26.93 -27.53
C GLU A 465 -21.67 -27.05 -28.78
N PRO A 466 -20.69 -26.14 -28.92
CA PRO A 466 -19.75 -26.22 -30.04
C PRO A 466 -18.84 -27.44 -29.88
N THR A 467 -18.57 -28.13 -30.99
CA THR A 467 -17.66 -29.28 -31.00
C THR A 467 -16.20 -28.84 -30.86
N LEU A 468 -15.31 -29.69 -30.34
CA LEU A 468 -13.87 -29.37 -30.25
C LEU A 468 -13.25 -29.01 -31.61
N LYS A 469 -13.78 -29.62 -32.71
CA LYS A 469 -13.34 -29.31 -34.07
C LYS A 469 -13.75 -27.92 -34.56
N SER A 470 -14.80 -27.31 -33.98
CA SER A 470 -15.22 -25.96 -34.33
C SER A 470 -14.32 -24.90 -33.72
N PHE A 471 -13.60 -25.22 -32.63
CA PHE A 471 -12.59 -24.34 -32.05
C PHE A 471 -11.29 -24.40 -32.87
N LYS A 472 -11.08 -23.39 -33.69
CA LYS A 472 -9.89 -23.26 -34.54
C LYS A 472 -8.83 -22.47 -33.83
N PHE A 473 -7.56 -22.77 -34.10
CA PHE A 473 -6.43 -21.96 -33.65
C PHE A 473 -6.64 -20.50 -34.04
N ARG A 474 -6.37 -19.57 -33.08
CA ARG A 474 -6.52 -18.14 -33.29
C ARG A 474 -5.20 -17.38 -33.08
N THR A 475 -4.62 -17.45 -31.91
CA THR A 475 -3.37 -16.75 -31.58
C THR A 475 -2.49 -17.58 -30.65
N LEU A 476 -1.19 -17.37 -30.78
CA LEU A 476 -0.15 -17.88 -29.89
C LEU A 476 0.85 -16.73 -29.68
N THR A 477 1.05 -16.31 -28.44
CA THR A 477 1.88 -15.13 -28.13
C THR A 477 2.88 -15.41 -27.03
N GLU A 478 3.99 -14.68 -27.03
CA GLU A 478 4.95 -14.65 -25.95
C GLU A 478 5.34 -13.21 -25.62
N GLN A 479 5.28 -12.87 -24.34
CA GLN A 479 5.55 -11.53 -23.82
C GLN A 479 6.70 -11.57 -22.82
N PHE A 480 7.51 -10.50 -22.82
CA PHE A 480 8.56 -10.24 -21.86
C PHE A 480 8.33 -8.87 -21.26
N GLY A 481 8.54 -8.72 -19.96
CA GLY A 481 8.39 -7.45 -19.30
C GLY A 481 9.45 -7.27 -18.22
N HIS A 482 10.03 -6.08 -18.18
CA HIS A 482 10.93 -5.63 -17.12
C HIS A 482 10.55 -4.22 -16.68
N THR A 483 10.42 -4.02 -15.38
CA THR A 483 10.18 -2.70 -14.78
C THR A 483 11.03 -2.56 -13.54
N PHE A 484 11.64 -1.39 -13.34
CA PHE A 484 12.29 -1.09 -12.07
C PHE A 484 12.09 0.38 -11.68
N GLU A 485 12.15 0.66 -10.39
CA GLU A 485 12.27 1.99 -9.81
C GLU A 485 13.38 2.00 -8.77
N ASP A 486 14.33 2.93 -8.92
CA ASP A 486 15.42 3.21 -7.98
C ASP A 486 15.18 4.54 -7.28
N GLU A 487 15.50 4.63 -5.98
CA GLU A 487 15.50 5.88 -5.24
C GLU A 487 16.76 5.98 -4.36
N ILE A 488 17.51 7.07 -4.50
CA ILE A 488 18.58 7.47 -3.59
C ILE A 488 18.06 8.64 -2.75
N THR A 489 18.21 8.53 -1.44
CA THR A 489 17.75 9.54 -0.48
C THR A 489 18.92 10.02 0.38
N GLY A 490 19.02 11.32 0.58
CA GLY A 490 19.93 11.94 1.55
C GLY A 490 19.17 12.96 2.38
N LYS A 491 19.38 12.99 3.71
CA LYS A 491 18.73 13.92 4.63
C LYS A 491 19.71 14.39 5.71
N VAL A 492 19.62 15.67 6.08
CA VAL A 492 20.36 16.27 7.20
C VAL A 492 19.41 17.14 7.97
N ASP A 493 19.35 16.96 9.29
CA ASP A 493 18.53 17.71 10.22
C ASP A 493 19.40 18.29 11.34
N LEU A 494 19.23 19.55 11.65
CA LEU A 494 19.83 20.21 12.81
C LEU A 494 18.71 20.67 13.76
N ARG A 495 18.84 20.35 15.02
CA ARG A 495 17.91 20.69 16.08
C ARG A 495 18.62 21.51 17.15
N ILE A 496 18.05 22.69 17.46
CA ILE A 496 18.55 23.60 18.48
C ILE A 496 17.44 23.93 19.46
N PRO A 497 17.74 24.09 20.75
CA PRO A 497 16.79 24.67 21.71
C PRO A 497 16.53 26.13 21.34
N LEU A 498 15.27 26.54 21.44
CA LEU A 498 14.85 27.92 21.20
C LEU A 498 13.83 28.33 22.27
N ASN A 499 14.26 29.10 23.28
CA ASN A 499 13.40 29.53 24.37
C ASN A 499 12.98 31.00 24.14
N ILE A 500 11.92 31.19 23.34
CA ILE A 500 11.37 32.54 23.07
C ILE A 500 10.40 32.94 24.18
N ILE A 501 9.59 31.97 24.66
CA ILE A 501 8.64 32.21 25.75
C ILE A 501 9.35 31.89 27.06
N SER A 502 9.32 32.86 27.98
CA SER A 502 9.92 32.73 29.31
C SER A 502 9.39 31.47 30.02
N GLU A 503 10.27 30.73 30.66
CA GLU A 503 9.97 29.50 31.41
C GLU A 503 9.44 28.30 30.56
N GLN A 504 9.11 28.50 29.27
CA GLN A 504 8.65 27.49 28.39
C GLN A 504 9.72 27.04 27.39
N LYS A 505 9.72 25.76 27.05
CA LYS A 505 10.75 25.17 26.22
C LYS A 505 10.32 25.15 24.76
N GLY A 506 11.19 25.65 23.89
CA GLY A 506 11.03 25.62 22.47
C GLY A 506 12.19 24.92 21.77
N ARG A 507 11.98 24.53 20.52
CA ARG A 507 12.99 23.92 19.67
C ARG A 507 12.80 24.40 18.24
N LEU A 508 13.90 24.71 17.59
CA LEU A 508 13.93 24.96 16.16
C LEU A 508 14.63 23.79 15.47
N ARG A 509 14.02 23.29 14.41
CA ARG A 509 14.62 22.31 13.51
C ARG A 509 14.68 22.88 12.12
N PHE A 510 15.77 22.66 11.43
CA PHE A 510 15.90 22.90 10.01
C PHE A 510 16.66 21.77 9.39
N GLY A 511 16.30 21.46 8.17
CA GLY A 511 16.93 20.37 7.46
C GLY A 511 16.76 20.49 5.98
N ALA A 512 17.52 19.65 5.30
CA ALA A 512 17.45 19.47 3.86
C ALA A 512 17.32 17.99 3.55
N LYS A 513 16.56 17.68 2.49
CA LYS A 513 16.38 16.32 1.97
C LYS A 513 16.49 16.34 0.46
N THR A 514 17.16 15.36 -0.11
CA THR A 514 17.16 15.08 -1.54
C THR A 514 16.64 13.68 -1.79
N ARG A 515 15.91 13.53 -2.90
CA ARG A 515 15.44 12.23 -3.42
C ARG A 515 15.67 12.21 -4.92
N ILE A 516 16.43 11.24 -5.38
CA ILE A 516 16.76 11.06 -6.79
C ILE A 516 16.21 9.71 -7.22
N LYS A 517 15.31 9.73 -8.20
CA LYS A 517 14.59 8.57 -8.67
C LYS A 517 14.81 8.32 -10.14
N GLN A 518 14.84 7.06 -10.50
CA GLN A 518 14.81 6.59 -11.87
C GLN A 518 13.81 5.45 -11.98
N LYS A 519 12.95 5.49 -13.00
CA LYS A 519 12.03 4.40 -13.33
C LYS A 519 12.10 4.10 -14.80
N GLU A 520 12.10 2.82 -15.14
CA GLU A 520 12.13 2.34 -16.50
C GLU A 520 11.20 1.14 -16.67
N ARG A 521 10.49 1.09 -17.77
CA ARG A 521 9.65 -0.02 -18.19
C ARG A 521 10.01 -0.42 -19.60
N GLU A 522 10.35 -1.69 -19.77
CA GLU A 522 10.70 -2.31 -21.05
C GLU A 522 9.88 -3.60 -21.21
N ASN A 523 9.04 -3.62 -22.22
CA ASN A 523 8.26 -4.80 -22.61
C ASN A 523 8.56 -5.12 -24.07
N SER A 524 8.36 -6.38 -24.43
CA SER A 524 8.28 -6.84 -25.81
C SER A 524 7.18 -7.88 -25.96
N PHE A 525 6.64 -7.99 -27.15
CA PHE A 525 5.51 -8.85 -27.47
C PHE A 525 5.71 -9.46 -28.85
N ASN A 526 5.57 -10.77 -28.97
CA ASN A 526 5.68 -11.50 -30.23
C ASN A 526 4.45 -12.36 -30.46
N ASP A 527 3.93 -12.31 -31.66
CA ASP A 527 2.94 -13.21 -32.20
C ASP A 527 3.63 -14.39 -32.91
N TYR A 528 3.06 -15.59 -32.79
CA TYR A 528 3.57 -16.81 -33.41
C TYR A 528 2.46 -17.48 -34.19
N THR A 529 2.75 -17.77 -35.46
CA THR A 529 1.84 -18.46 -36.36
C THR A 529 2.41 -19.85 -36.73
N PRO A 530 1.68 -20.93 -36.47
CA PRO A 530 2.11 -22.27 -36.93
C PRO A 530 2.32 -22.27 -38.44
N THR A 531 3.44 -22.83 -38.90
CA THR A 531 3.71 -23.02 -40.37
C THR A 531 2.73 -24.01 -40.99
N ASN A 532 2.61 -24.02 -42.29
CA ASN A 532 1.78 -25.02 -43.04
C ASN A 532 2.16 -26.49 -42.74
N ALA A 533 3.40 -26.73 -42.32
CA ALA A 533 3.88 -28.04 -41.90
C ALA A 533 3.36 -28.43 -40.50
N ASN A 534 3.00 -27.44 -39.67
CA ASN A 534 2.54 -27.65 -38.29
C ASN A 534 1.01 -27.61 -38.21
N THR A 535 0.34 -28.70 -38.59
CA THR A 535 -1.12 -28.82 -38.51
C THR A 535 -1.62 -29.34 -37.15
N SER A 536 -0.71 -29.64 -36.21
CA SER A 536 -1.06 -30.23 -34.91
C SER A 536 -1.88 -29.27 -34.02
N LEU A 537 -1.72 -27.96 -34.21
CA LEU A 537 -2.43 -26.92 -33.44
C LEU A 537 -3.69 -26.40 -34.15
N ALA A 538 -4.05 -26.88 -35.36
CA ALA A 538 -5.09 -26.27 -36.18
C ALA A 538 -6.48 -26.24 -35.55
N THR A 539 -6.83 -27.21 -34.72
CA THR A 539 -8.13 -27.33 -34.04
C THR A 539 -7.97 -27.96 -32.66
N MET A 540 -8.89 -27.66 -31.74
CA MET A 540 -8.82 -28.11 -30.35
C MET A 540 -8.92 -29.65 -30.20
N ASP A 541 -9.58 -30.34 -31.10
CA ASP A 541 -9.65 -31.81 -31.08
C ASP A 541 -8.30 -32.49 -31.35
N LYS A 542 -7.33 -31.77 -31.92
CA LYS A 542 -5.99 -32.31 -32.25
C LYS A 542 -4.99 -32.19 -31.08
N ILE A 543 -5.29 -31.41 -30.05
CA ILE A 543 -4.33 -31.04 -28.99
C ILE A 543 -4.54 -31.78 -27.67
N ASN A 544 -5.44 -32.74 -27.55
CA ASN A 544 -5.82 -33.38 -26.28
C ASN A 544 -6.14 -32.36 -25.19
N PRO A 545 -7.24 -31.61 -25.30
CA PRO A 545 -7.55 -30.52 -24.38
C PRO A 545 -7.86 -31.04 -22.99
N VAL A 546 -7.61 -30.20 -22.00
CA VAL A 546 -8.06 -30.41 -20.61
C VAL A 546 -9.47 -29.89 -20.44
N TYR A 547 -10.29 -30.57 -19.62
CA TYR A 547 -11.67 -30.17 -19.32
C TYR A 547 -11.83 -29.73 -17.87
N TRP A 548 -12.43 -28.57 -17.65
CA TRP A 548 -12.82 -28.05 -16.36
C TRP A 548 -14.33 -28.10 -16.20
N ASP A 549 -14.81 -28.95 -15.31
CA ASP A 549 -16.24 -29.28 -15.14
C ASP A 549 -17.04 -28.33 -14.30
N GLY A 550 -16.38 -27.33 -13.70
CA GLY A 550 -17.03 -26.35 -12.81
C GLY A 550 -17.48 -26.91 -11.47
N LYS A 551 -17.16 -28.16 -11.10
CA LYS A 551 -17.45 -28.69 -9.77
C LYS A 551 -16.80 -27.83 -8.71
N ASN A 552 -17.58 -27.49 -7.66
CA ASN A 552 -17.16 -26.61 -6.57
C ASN A 552 -16.78 -25.21 -7.02
N TRP A 553 -17.20 -24.77 -8.21
CA TRP A 553 -17.02 -23.41 -8.67
C TRP A 553 -17.79 -22.43 -7.77
N SER A 554 -17.20 -21.30 -7.45
CA SER A 554 -17.89 -20.20 -6.76
C SER A 554 -18.28 -19.11 -7.78
N PRO A 555 -19.49 -18.51 -7.70
CA PRO A 555 -20.48 -18.65 -6.64
C PRO A 555 -21.27 -19.96 -6.66
N ASN A 556 -21.34 -20.63 -7.81
CA ASN A 556 -22.05 -21.89 -7.96
C ASN A 556 -21.57 -22.67 -9.18
N SER A 557 -21.85 -23.97 -9.23
CA SER A 557 -21.38 -24.90 -10.30
C SER A 557 -22.10 -24.79 -11.64
N LYS A 558 -22.96 -23.78 -11.85
CA LYS A 558 -23.55 -23.51 -13.18
C LYS A 558 -22.53 -22.97 -14.19
N TYR A 559 -21.44 -22.33 -13.69
CA TYR A 559 -20.36 -21.84 -14.51
C TYR A 559 -19.40 -22.97 -14.87
N ILE A 560 -19.42 -23.39 -16.12
CA ILE A 560 -18.57 -24.47 -16.64
C ILE A 560 -17.54 -23.84 -17.58
N PRO A 561 -16.24 -23.79 -17.18
CA PRO A 561 -15.20 -23.21 -18.05
C PRO A 561 -15.02 -24.00 -19.38
N GLY A 562 -15.17 -25.33 -19.36
CA GLY A 562 -15.10 -26.16 -20.55
C GLY A 562 -13.69 -26.64 -20.91
N TYR A 563 -13.38 -26.71 -22.21
CA TYR A 563 -12.14 -27.28 -22.77
C TYR A 563 -11.08 -26.20 -23.06
N PHE A 564 -9.81 -26.52 -22.75
CA PHE A 564 -8.66 -25.65 -22.99
C PHE A 564 -7.43 -26.41 -23.45
N ALA A 565 -6.53 -25.74 -24.15
CA ALA A 565 -5.17 -26.24 -24.32
C ALA A 565 -4.53 -26.47 -22.95
N SER A 566 -3.83 -27.59 -22.75
CA SER A 566 -3.16 -27.82 -21.48
C SER A 566 -1.99 -26.84 -21.32
N LYS A 567 -1.70 -26.45 -20.09
CA LYS A 567 -0.54 -25.60 -19.79
C LYS A 567 0.78 -26.27 -20.19
N GLN A 568 0.86 -27.61 -20.08
CA GLN A 568 2.03 -28.37 -20.50
C GLN A 568 2.22 -28.32 -22.02
N LEU A 569 1.13 -28.42 -22.81
CA LEU A 569 1.23 -28.19 -24.25
C LEU A 569 1.85 -26.83 -24.53
N LEU A 570 1.28 -25.74 -23.95
CA LEU A 570 1.75 -24.36 -24.16
C LEU A 570 3.21 -24.19 -23.74
N GLY A 571 3.59 -24.71 -22.56
CA GLY A 571 4.93 -24.57 -22.01
C GLY A 571 6.01 -25.33 -22.74
N ASN A 572 5.65 -26.42 -23.43
CA ASN A 572 6.58 -27.28 -24.18
C ASN A 572 6.69 -26.92 -25.68
N LEU A 573 5.94 -25.91 -26.17
CA LEU A 573 6.11 -25.43 -27.53
C LEU A 573 7.48 -24.77 -27.70
N ASP A 574 8.28 -25.27 -28.65
CA ASP A 574 9.51 -24.62 -29.09
C ASP A 574 9.17 -23.53 -30.12
N LEU A 575 8.84 -22.34 -29.63
CA LEU A 575 8.41 -21.20 -30.44
C LEU A 575 9.53 -20.64 -31.32
N TYR A 576 10.78 -20.96 -31.01
CA TYR A 576 11.94 -20.54 -31.79
C TYR A 576 12.31 -21.48 -32.94
N ASN A 577 11.60 -22.60 -33.08
CA ASN A 577 11.76 -23.51 -34.19
C ASN A 577 11.07 -22.95 -35.44
N THR A 578 11.84 -22.30 -36.31
CA THR A 578 11.36 -21.64 -37.54
C THR A 578 10.72 -22.61 -38.56
N GLY A 579 10.97 -23.91 -38.44
CA GLY A 579 10.28 -24.92 -39.22
C GLY A 579 8.85 -25.17 -38.77
N MET A 580 8.53 -24.82 -37.52
CA MET A 580 7.22 -25.05 -36.90
C MET A 580 6.41 -23.77 -36.74
N PHE A 581 7.08 -22.64 -36.56
CA PHE A 581 6.45 -21.33 -36.29
C PHE A 581 7.12 -20.23 -37.10
N SER A 582 6.35 -19.25 -37.56
CA SER A 582 6.81 -17.92 -37.90
C SER A 582 6.54 -16.98 -36.73
N SER A 583 7.46 -16.09 -36.46
CA SER A 583 7.32 -15.09 -35.38
C SER A 583 7.27 -13.68 -35.95
N GLU A 584 6.43 -12.85 -35.37
CA GLU A 584 6.30 -11.43 -35.71
C GLU A 584 6.24 -10.61 -34.43
N SER A 585 7.00 -9.52 -34.39
CA SER A 585 6.91 -8.56 -33.30
C SER A 585 5.61 -7.74 -33.39
N ASN A 586 4.93 -7.50 -32.28
CA ASN A 586 3.71 -6.69 -32.26
C ASN A 586 3.94 -5.38 -31.47
N PRO A 587 4.45 -4.34 -32.10
CA PRO A 587 4.79 -3.07 -31.48
C PRO A 587 3.60 -2.35 -30.84
N ALA A 588 2.37 -2.55 -31.32
CA ALA A 588 1.17 -1.96 -30.77
C ALA A 588 0.95 -2.33 -29.29
N GLU A 589 1.39 -3.52 -28.88
CA GLU A 589 1.20 -4.05 -27.54
C GLU A 589 2.24 -3.53 -26.52
N TYR A 590 3.39 -2.97 -26.98
CA TYR A 590 4.44 -2.60 -26.04
C TYR A 590 5.07 -1.23 -26.23
N LEU A 591 5.08 -0.65 -27.44
CA LEU A 591 5.75 0.64 -27.65
C LEU A 591 5.16 1.77 -26.81
N GLY A 592 3.84 1.89 -26.78
CA GLY A 592 3.16 2.94 -26.03
C GLY A 592 3.33 2.83 -24.51
N VAL A 593 3.58 1.62 -24.00
CA VAL A 593 3.70 1.39 -22.55
C VAL A 593 5.15 1.42 -22.05
N ASN A 594 6.14 1.41 -22.94
CA ASN A 594 7.56 1.53 -22.61
C ASN A 594 7.93 2.99 -22.35
N TYR A 595 8.62 3.29 -21.26
CA TYR A 595 9.03 4.63 -20.92
C TYR A 595 10.23 4.67 -19.98
N LYS A 596 10.89 5.85 -19.91
CA LYS A 596 11.92 6.17 -18.93
C LYS A 596 11.55 7.45 -18.19
N ALA A 597 11.72 7.45 -16.88
CA ALA A 597 11.42 8.58 -16.01
C ALA A 597 12.57 8.85 -15.04
N LYS A 598 12.92 10.13 -14.89
CA LYS A 598 13.84 10.63 -13.85
C LYS A 598 13.16 11.73 -13.07
N GLU A 599 13.26 11.68 -11.75
CA GLU A 599 12.68 12.67 -10.85
C GLU A 599 13.68 13.02 -9.76
N GLN A 600 14.00 14.30 -9.62
CA GLN A 600 14.87 14.80 -8.56
C GLN A 600 14.08 15.79 -7.70
N ILE A 601 14.02 15.52 -6.41
CA ILE A 601 13.28 16.34 -5.44
C ILE A 601 14.29 16.88 -4.43
N TYR A 602 14.40 18.20 -4.36
CA TYR A 602 15.20 18.91 -3.38
C TYR A 602 14.27 19.63 -2.41
N ALA A 603 14.38 19.32 -1.13
CA ALA A 603 13.53 19.88 -0.11
C ALA A 603 14.35 20.56 0.99
N GLY A 604 13.87 21.70 1.44
CA GLY A 604 14.35 22.37 2.63
C GLY A 604 13.20 22.67 3.59
N TYR A 605 13.41 22.63 4.89
CA TYR A 605 12.35 22.94 5.84
C TYR A 605 12.87 23.66 7.07
N ILE A 606 11.96 24.41 7.69
CA ILE A 606 12.09 24.96 9.04
C ILE A 606 10.87 24.52 9.85
N ARG A 607 11.10 24.09 11.09
CA ARG A 607 10.07 23.63 12.01
C ARG A 607 10.34 24.20 13.40
N TRP A 608 9.34 24.83 13.97
CA TRP A 608 9.37 25.37 15.32
C TRP A 608 8.39 24.61 16.21
N ASP A 609 8.91 23.92 17.22
CA ASP A 609 8.15 23.23 18.27
C ASP A 609 8.21 24.12 19.52
N GLN A 610 7.06 24.52 20.08
CA GLN A 610 7.00 25.41 21.24
C GLN A 610 5.90 25.01 22.22
N ASN A 611 6.25 24.94 23.49
CA ASN A 611 5.26 24.94 24.56
C ASN A 611 4.84 26.39 24.87
N ILE A 612 3.54 26.61 24.96
CA ILE A 612 2.97 27.90 25.41
C ILE A 612 2.70 27.83 26.92
N THR A 613 2.16 26.69 27.37
CA THR A 613 2.03 26.31 28.78
C THR A 613 2.53 24.86 28.95
N ASP A 614 2.43 24.29 30.14
CA ASP A 614 2.77 22.89 30.38
C ASP A 614 1.81 21.93 29.64
N ASP A 615 0.58 22.39 29.39
CA ASP A 615 -0.48 21.60 28.78
C ASP A 615 -0.76 21.95 27.32
N PHE A 616 -0.26 23.09 26.83
CA PHE A 616 -0.54 23.58 25.50
C PHE A 616 0.74 23.84 24.71
N SER A 617 0.86 23.20 23.54
CA SER A 617 2.01 23.30 22.64
C SER A 617 1.59 23.40 21.19
N PHE A 618 2.48 23.89 20.34
CA PHE A 618 2.30 23.87 18.91
C PHE A 618 3.58 23.46 18.16
N ILE A 619 3.38 22.97 16.94
CA ILE A 619 4.39 22.82 15.91
C ILE A 619 3.96 23.68 14.73
N ALA A 620 4.83 24.58 14.27
CA ALA A 620 4.60 25.35 13.06
C ALA A 620 5.83 25.28 12.15
N GLY A 621 5.63 25.35 10.85
CA GLY A 621 6.76 25.43 9.95
C GLY A 621 6.39 25.48 8.49
N LEU A 622 7.42 25.53 7.68
CA LEU A 622 7.34 25.59 6.22
C LEU A 622 8.33 24.59 5.62
N ARG A 623 7.85 23.85 4.65
CA ARG A 623 8.66 23.00 3.77
C ARG A 623 8.59 23.55 2.35
N LEU A 624 9.71 23.55 1.67
CA LEU A 624 9.84 23.86 0.25
C LEU A 624 10.28 22.59 -0.48
N GLU A 625 9.60 22.23 -1.55
CA GLU A 625 10.02 21.12 -2.43
C GLU A 625 10.16 21.66 -3.85
N ASN A 626 11.37 21.60 -4.40
CA ASN A 626 11.63 21.82 -5.82
C ASN A 626 11.79 20.47 -6.51
N THR A 627 11.06 20.26 -7.58
CA THR A 627 10.99 18.99 -8.32
C THR A 627 11.39 19.21 -9.76
N HIS A 628 12.44 18.47 -10.20
CA HIS A 628 12.88 18.38 -11.58
C HIS A 628 12.49 17.03 -12.14
N THR A 629 11.86 17.01 -13.29
CA THR A 629 11.45 15.76 -13.94
C THR A 629 11.93 15.69 -15.37
N GLU A 630 12.24 14.49 -15.82
CA GLU A 630 12.59 14.17 -17.19
C GLU A 630 11.89 12.86 -17.58
N TYR A 631 10.99 12.91 -18.56
CA TYR A 631 10.24 11.77 -19.06
C TYR A 631 10.53 11.54 -20.52
N THR A 632 10.75 10.28 -20.89
CA THR A 632 10.92 9.83 -22.27
C THR A 632 9.88 8.78 -22.57
N GLY A 633 9.10 8.97 -23.62
CA GLY A 633 8.10 8.03 -24.13
C GLY A 633 8.24 7.83 -25.62
N ASN A 634 7.65 6.78 -26.14
CA ASN A 634 7.64 6.43 -27.54
C ASN A 634 6.46 7.09 -28.25
N ILE A 635 6.71 7.61 -29.44
CA ILE A 635 5.70 8.06 -30.38
C ILE A 635 5.57 7.00 -31.45
N THR A 636 4.35 6.52 -31.64
CA THR A 636 4.05 5.50 -32.64
C THR A 636 3.30 6.10 -33.82
N LYS A 637 3.49 5.54 -35.00
CA LYS A 637 2.67 5.77 -36.18
C LYS A 637 2.09 4.46 -36.69
N THR A 638 1.00 4.54 -37.41
CA THR A 638 0.33 3.40 -38.03
C THR A 638 0.36 3.53 -39.55
N GLU A 639 0.92 2.55 -40.24
CA GLU A 639 0.90 2.44 -41.70
C GLU A 639 0.33 1.07 -42.08
N ASP A 640 -0.71 1.03 -42.91
CA ASP A 640 -1.39 -0.20 -43.36
C ASP A 640 -1.77 -1.14 -42.19
N ASP A 641 -2.30 -0.60 -41.08
CA ASP A 641 -2.63 -1.27 -39.80
C ASP A 641 -1.42 -1.75 -38.98
N ASP A 642 -0.19 -1.56 -39.42
CA ASP A 642 1.02 -1.87 -38.67
C ASP A 642 1.46 -0.69 -37.81
N VAL A 643 1.68 -0.91 -36.53
CA VAL A 643 2.20 0.10 -35.60
C VAL A 643 3.73 0.05 -35.57
N MET A 644 4.35 1.21 -35.81
CA MET A 644 5.81 1.34 -35.84
C MET A 644 6.27 2.46 -34.90
N LEU A 645 7.52 2.37 -34.44
CA LEU A 645 8.17 3.44 -33.70
C LEU A 645 8.50 4.59 -34.67
N GLU A 646 7.92 5.77 -34.47
CA GLU A 646 8.28 6.97 -35.16
C GLU A 646 9.51 7.64 -34.53
N GLY A 647 9.58 7.67 -33.20
CA GLY A 647 10.67 8.23 -32.44
C GLY A 647 10.40 8.29 -30.95
N GLU A 648 11.37 8.85 -30.22
CA GLU A 648 11.24 9.12 -28.79
C GLU A 648 10.98 10.61 -28.53
N ARG A 649 10.05 10.93 -27.64
CA ARG A 649 9.83 12.30 -27.17
C ARG A 649 10.29 12.42 -25.73
N LYS A 650 11.11 13.46 -25.48
CA LYS A 650 11.65 13.75 -24.15
C LYS A 650 11.13 15.09 -23.64
N ILE A 651 10.56 15.11 -22.44
CA ILE A 651 10.01 16.31 -21.81
C ILE A 651 10.62 16.50 -20.42
N LYS A 652 10.92 17.77 -20.10
CA LYS A 652 11.44 18.20 -18.80
C LYS A 652 10.52 19.22 -18.18
N ASN A 653 10.26 19.09 -16.88
CA ASN A 653 9.47 20.03 -16.11
C ASN A 653 10.15 20.36 -14.79
N ASP A 654 9.99 21.62 -14.37
CA ASP A 654 10.48 22.15 -13.11
C ASP A 654 9.37 22.87 -12.37
N TYR A 655 9.18 22.55 -11.08
CA TYR A 655 8.20 23.26 -10.26
C TYR A 655 8.56 23.24 -8.78
N THR A 656 8.07 24.25 -8.06
CA THR A 656 8.29 24.40 -6.60
C THR A 656 6.96 24.44 -5.87
N ASN A 657 6.88 23.69 -4.77
CA ASN A 657 5.73 23.67 -3.86
C ASN A 657 6.11 24.28 -2.51
N TYR A 658 5.22 25.10 -1.97
CA TYR A 658 5.29 25.69 -0.63
C TYR A 658 4.31 24.96 0.26
N LEU A 659 4.77 24.42 1.37
CA LEU A 659 4.04 23.47 2.20
C LEU A 659 4.03 23.95 3.66
N PRO A 660 3.22 24.98 4.00
CA PRO A 660 3.05 25.40 5.39
C PRO A 660 2.26 24.39 6.20
N SER A 661 2.58 24.30 7.50
CA SER A 661 1.80 23.51 8.43
C SER A 661 1.84 24.09 9.84
N ILE A 662 0.74 23.91 10.58
CA ILE A 662 0.66 24.19 12.01
C ILE A 662 -0.20 23.13 12.69
N THR A 663 0.28 22.64 13.83
CA THR A 663 -0.43 21.66 14.67
C THR A 663 -0.41 22.13 16.11
N PHE A 664 -1.57 22.13 16.74
CA PHE A 664 -1.74 22.42 18.16
C PHE A 664 -2.02 21.12 18.91
N LYS A 665 -1.46 21.01 20.11
CA LYS A 665 -1.71 19.93 21.06
C LYS A 665 -2.04 20.52 22.42
N TYR A 666 -3.19 20.08 22.98
CA TYR A 666 -3.65 20.47 24.30
C TYR A 666 -3.93 19.24 25.15
N THR A 667 -3.39 19.19 26.35
CA THR A 667 -3.51 18.09 27.31
C THR A 667 -4.19 18.54 28.58
N PRO A 668 -5.53 18.78 28.57
CA PRO A 668 -6.27 19.34 29.73
C PRO A 668 -6.17 18.46 30.96
N THR A 669 -5.90 17.19 30.81
CA THR A 669 -5.57 16.24 31.88
C THR A 669 -4.51 15.25 31.40
N ASP A 670 -3.88 14.53 32.34
CA ASP A 670 -2.90 13.50 31.98
C ASP A 670 -3.47 12.40 31.06
N ASP A 671 -4.77 12.19 31.04
CA ASP A 671 -5.42 11.13 30.28
C ASP A 671 -6.09 11.62 28.99
N MET A 672 -6.19 12.94 28.77
CA MET A 672 -6.88 13.53 27.61
C MET A 672 -5.92 14.33 26.72
N VAL A 673 -6.04 14.12 25.42
CA VAL A 673 -5.26 14.86 24.41
C VAL A 673 -6.19 15.38 23.32
N LEU A 674 -6.14 16.68 23.07
CA LEU A 674 -6.82 17.35 21.97
C LEU A 674 -5.79 17.84 20.97
N ARG A 675 -6.05 17.64 19.69
CA ARG A 675 -5.20 18.13 18.59
C ARG A 675 -6.03 18.86 17.55
N ALA A 676 -5.46 19.93 17.01
CA ALA A 676 -5.98 20.62 15.84
C ALA A 676 -4.83 20.89 14.89
N ALA A 677 -5.01 20.67 13.60
CA ALA A 677 -3.95 20.82 12.61
C ALA A 677 -4.47 21.45 11.33
N TYR A 678 -3.67 22.35 10.77
CA TYR A 678 -3.71 22.74 9.37
C TYR A 678 -2.41 22.30 8.73
N THR A 679 -2.52 21.47 7.68
CA THR A 679 -1.35 20.97 6.95
C THR A 679 -1.59 21.03 5.46
N THR A 680 -0.51 21.09 4.71
CA THR A 680 -0.55 20.97 3.25
C THR A 680 0.18 19.71 2.81
N SER A 681 -0.30 19.12 1.74
CA SER A 681 0.27 17.91 1.14
C SER A 681 0.04 17.90 -0.36
N LEU A 682 0.70 17.00 -1.06
CA LEU A 682 0.57 16.86 -2.49
C LEU A 682 0.49 15.38 -2.90
N ALA A 683 0.07 15.14 -4.15
CA ALA A 683 0.21 13.84 -4.80
C ALA A 683 0.71 14.08 -6.24
N ARG A 684 1.82 13.44 -6.59
CA ARG A 684 2.40 13.54 -7.92
C ARG A 684 1.71 12.58 -8.88
N PRO A 685 1.50 12.96 -10.15
CA PRO A 685 0.93 12.06 -11.16
C PRO A 685 1.77 10.78 -11.32
N GLY A 686 1.14 9.70 -11.77
CA GLY A 686 1.84 8.47 -12.16
C GLY A 686 2.89 8.73 -13.24
N TYR A 687 3.99 7.98 -13.23
CA TYR A 687 5.06 8.14 -14.21
C TYR A 687 4.55 7.89 -15.64
N TYR A 688 3.76 6.85 -15.83
CA TYR A 688 3.15 6.50 -17.10
C TYR A 688 2.28 7.65 -17.64
N ASN A 689 1.45 8.25 -16.78
CA ASN A 689 0.57 9.35 -17.16
C ASN A 689 1.32 10.62 -17.61
N LEU A 690 2.54 10.82 -17.10
CA LEU A 690 3.42 11.95 -17.47
C LEU A 690 4.32 11.65 -18.68
N SER A 691 4.44 10.38 -19.05
CA SER A 691 5.24 9.98 -20.22
C SER A 691 4.61 10.52 -21.50
N PRO A 692 5.37 11.12 -22.42
CA PRO A 692 4.84 11.73 -23.62
C PRO A 692 4.59 10.69 -24.72
N PHE A 693 3.72 9.71 -24.49
CA PHE A 693 3.37 8.70 -25.47
C PHE A 693 2.02 8.99 -26.12
N VAL A 694 1.82 8.48 -27.31
CA VAL A 694 0.53 8.31 -27.96
C VAL A 694 0.52 6.92 -28.56
N ASN A 695 -0.39 6.09 -28.12
CA ASN A 695 -0.58 4.72 -28.57
C ASN A 695 -1.91 4.62 -29.32
N ILE A 696 -1.87 4.25 -30.58
CA ILE A 696 -3.04 4.09 -31.45
C ILE A 696 -3.21 2.60 -31.69
N THR A 697 -4.31 2.04 -31.26
CA THR A 697 -4.68 0.66 -31.54
C THR A 697 -5.74 0.67 -32.63
N PRO A 698 -5.42 0.22 -33.85
CA PRO A 698 -6.37 0.21 -34.97
C PRO A 698 -7.36 -0.96 -34.85
N GLY A 699 -8.38 -0.98 -35.67
CA GLY A 699 -9.32 -2.08 -35.82
C GLY A 699 -10.72 -1.83 -35.29
N GLU A 700 -11.46 -2.92 -35.02
CA GLU A 700 -12.88 -2.82 -34.62
C GLU A 700 -13.11 -2.22 -33.21
N ASP A 701 -12.11 -2.36 -32.32
CA ASP A 701 -12.09 -1.72 -30.98
C ASP A 701 -11.04 -0.60 -30.98
N ALA A 702 -11.12 0.31 -31.94
CA ALA A 702 -10.12 1.36 -32.14
C ALA A 702 -9.98 2.24 -30.88
N GLN A 703 -8.77 2.31 -30.35
CA GLN A 703 -8.46 3.01 -29.12
C GLN A 703 -7.23 3.90 -29.25
N ILE A 704 -7.25 5.05 -28.57
CA ILE A 704 -6.10 5.94 -28.44
C ILE A 704 -5.84 6.18 -26.97
N ASP A 705 -4.70 5.73 -26.49
CA ASP A 705 -4.20 6.05 -25.15
C ASP A 705 -3.07 7.07 -25.25
N ALA A 706 -3.15 8.14 -24.48
CA ALA A 706 -2.13 9.16 -24.51
C ALA A 706 -1.67 9.58 -23.12
N GLY A 707 -0.37 9.78 -22.97
CA GLY A 707 0.20 10.45 -21.82
C GLY A 707 -0.10 11.95 -21.84
N ASN A 708 0.04 12.59 -20.67
CA ASN A 708 -0.16 14.02 -20.51
C ASN A 708 0.99 14.63 -19.70
N PRO A 709 2.05 15.10 -20.39
CA PRO A 709 3.20 15.72 -19.72
C PRO A 709 2.88 17.01 -18.97
N ASP A 710 1.74 17.65 -19.27
CA ASP A 710 1.31 18.90 -18.63
C ASP A 710 0.58 18.71 -17.29
N LEU A 711 0.38 17.46 -16.87
CA LEU A 711 -0.22 17.16 -15.57
C LEU A 711 0.53 17.85 -14.43
N LYS A 712 -0.24 18.48 -13.57
CA LYS A 712 0.24 19.11 -12.34
C LYS A 712 -0.02 18.20 -11.14
N ALA A 713 0.86 18.27 -10.17
CA ALA A 713 0.63 17.60 -8.89
C ALA A 713 -0.66 18.12 -8.25
N SER A 714 -1.45 17.20 -7.71
CA SER A 714 -2.59 17.55 -6.85
C SER A 714 -2.06 18.19 -5.56
N TYR A 715 -2.65 19.27 -5.11
CA TYR A 715 -2.26 20.00 -3.90
C TYR A 715 -3.44 20.09 -2.93
N ALA A 716 -3.23 19.68 -1.68
CA ALA A 716 -4.28 19.63 -0.67
C ALA A 716 -4.02 20.58 0.49
N HIS A 717 -5.08 21.25 0.93
CA HIS A 717 -5.20 21.91 2.22
C HIS A 717 -6.00 21.02 3.15
N ASN A 718 -5.40 20.60 4.27
CA ASN A 718 -5.99 19.68 5.22
C ASN A 718 -6.25 20.37 6.55
N PHE A 719 -7.45 20.19 7.09
CA PHE A 719 -7.87 20.66 8.41
C PHE A 719 -8.33 19.46 9.23
N ASP A 720 -7.73 19.27 10.38
CA ASP A 720 -7.97 18.11 11.23
C ASP A 720 -8.19 18.52 12.67
N VAL A 721 -9.15 17.88 13.34
CA VAL A 721 -9.34 17.99 14.79
C VAL A 721 -9.48 16.58 15.36
N MET A 722 -8.89 16.34 16.53
CA MET A 722 -8.98 15.02 17.19
C MET A 722 -8.95 15.18 18.71
N GLY A 723 -9.85 14.46 19.36
CA GLY A 723 -9.87 14.25 20.81
C GLY A 723 -9.62 12.79 21.14
N GLU A 724 -8.77 12.54 22.13
CA GLU A 724 -8.36 11.23 22.59
C GLU A 724 -8.41 11.17 24.11
N TYR A 725 -8.97 10.09 24.64
CA TYR A 725 -8.95 9.77 26.06
C TYR A 725 -8.29 8.42 26.27
N TYR A 726 -7.21 8.40 27.05
CA TYR A 726 -6.38 7.23 27.34
C TYR A 726 -6.74 6.65 28.70
N PHE A 727 -7.20 5.41 28.72
CA PHE A 727 -7.50 4.72 29.96
C PHE A 727 -6.22 4.30 30.69
N LYS A 728 -6.20 4.41 32.01
CA LYS A 728 -5.06 3.97 32.85
C LYS A 728 -4.72 2.49 32.67
N SER A 729 -5.73 1.67 32.38
CA SER A 729 -5.59 0.26 32.04
C SER A 729 -5.58 0.10 30.53
N VAL A 730 -4.51 0.32 29.87
CA VAL A 730 -4.30 0.12 28.41
C VAL A 730 -5.59 0.17 27.57
N GLY A 731 -5.94 1.36 27.05
CA GLY A 731 -7.12 1.56 26.22
C GLY A 731 -7.24 3.01 25.72
N LEU A 732 -8.10 3.23 24.73
CA LEU A 732 -8.29 4.50 24.05
C LEU A 732 -9.74 4.65 23.57
N ILE A 733 -10.31 5.84 23.74
CA ILE A 733 -11.41 6.34 22.93
C ILE A 733 -10.88 7.54 22.15
N SER A 734 -11.13 7.57 20.86
CA SER A 734 -10.79 8.73 20.02
C SER A 734 -11.95 9.10 19.12
N ILE A 735 -12.10 10.40 18.89
CA ILE A 735 -13.02 10.99 17.92
C ILE A 735 -12.29 12.09 17.17
N GLY A 736 -12.39 12.10 15.86
CA GLY A 736 -11.75 13.11 15.02
C GLY A 736 -12.62 13.48 13.84
N GLY A 737 -12.48 14.72 13.36
CA GLY A 737 -13.06 15.21 12.13
C GLY A 737 -11.98 15.74 11.20
N PHE A 738 -12.19 15.64 9.91
CA PHE A 738 -11.27 16.13 8.89
C PHE A 738 -11.99 16.78 7.72
N TYR A 739 -11.33 17.78 7.13
CA TYR A 739 -11.71 18.39 5.87
C TYR A 739 -10.46 18.58 5.02
N LYS A 740 -10.55 18.21 3.74
CA LYS A 740 -9.48 18.35 2.75
C LYS A 740 -10.02 19.01 1.50
N LYS A 741 -9.35 20.06 1.04
CA LYS A 741 -9.59 20.66 -0.25
C LYS A 741 -8.43 20.30 -1.17
N ILE A 742 -8.68 19.45 -2.16
CA ILE A 742 -7.68 18.96 -3.11
C ILE A 742 -7.88 19.73 -4.42
N ASN A 743 -6.90 20.48 -4.83
CA ASN A 743 -6.87 21.20 -6.09
C ASN A 743 -6.11 20.40 -7.15
N LYS A 744 -6.53 20.52 -8.42
CA LYS A 744 -5.90 19.83 -9.55
C LYS A 744 -5.81 18.31 -9.35
N PHE A 745 -6.88 17.72 -8.79
CA PHE A 745 -6.93 16.26 -8.70
C PHE A 745 -6.84 15.63 -10.11
N ILE A 746 -6.38 14.39 -10.18
CA ILE A 746 -6.16 13.70 -11.44
C ILE A 746 -7.28 12.70 -11.63
N PHE A 747 -7.87 12.67 -12.82
CA PHE A 747 -8.87 11.70 -13.24
C PHE A 747 -8.55 11.23 -14.66
N ASN A 748 -9.08 10.08 -15.04
CA ASN A 748 -8.98 9.58 -16.41
C ASN A 748 -10.11 10.18 -17.24
N TYR A 749 -9.76 10.97 -18.25
CA TYR A 749 -10.71 11.49 -19.24
C TYR A 749 -10.90 10.40 -20.29
N ILE A 750 -12.16 10.05 -20.56
CA ILE A 750 -12.57 9.10 -21.59
C ILE A 750 -13.52 9.81 -22.54
N ASP A 751 -13.28 9.67 -23.84
CA ASP A 751 -14.17 10.14 -24.93
C ASP A 751 -14.39 8.96 -25.87
N GLN A 752 -15.62 8.45 -25.87
CA GLN A 752 -16.02 7.28 -26.69
C GLN A 752 -16.24 7.62 -28.16
N ASN A 753 -16.34 8.91 -28.48
CA ASN A 753 -16.61 9.42 -29.80
C ASN A 753 -15.48 10.36 -30.30
N PHE A 754 -14.24 9.97 -30.05
CA PHE A 754 -13.07 10.78 -30.41
C PHE A 754 -12.80 10.68 -31.91
N THR A 755 -12.95 11.81 -32.59
CA THR A 755 -12.81 11.90 -34.05
C THR A 755 -11.39 12.29 -34.46
N ARG A 756 -11.09 12.11 -35.75
CA ARG A 756 -9.87 12.60 -36.37
C ARG A 756 -9.65 14.11 -36.17
N ASP A 757 -10.70 14.90 -36.24
CA ASP A 757 -10.61 16.36 -36.05
C ASP A 757 -10.16 16.71 -34.63
N LYS A 758 -10.71 16.03 -33.60
CA LYS A 758 -10.28 16.17 -32.22
C LYS A 758 -8.80 15.74 -32.05
N PHE A 759 -8.43 14.64 -32.71
CA PHE A 759 -7.03 14.16 -32.69
C PHE A 759 -6.07 15.14 -33.29
N THR A 760 -6.39 15.67 -34.50
CA THR A 760 -5.56 16.65 -35.20
C THR A 760 -5.38 17.94 -34.40
N GLN A 761 -6.44 18.36 -33.68
CA GLN A 761 -6.36 19.52 -32.80
C GLN A 761 -5.44 19.27 -31.60
N GLN A 762 -5.50 18.08 -31.01
CA GLN A 762 -4.75 17.73 -29.81
C GLN A 762 -3.32 17.31 -30.12
N PHE A 763 -3.11 16.64 -31.25
CA PHE A 763 -1.83 16.09 -31.70
C PHE A 763 -1.53 16.50 -33.15
N PRO A 764 -1.30 17.79 -33.43
CA PRO A 764 -1.17 18.29 -34.79
C PRO A 764 -0.02 17.65 -35.58
N ASP A 765 1.01 17.22 -34.90
CA ASP A 765 2.20 16.58 -35.52
C ASP A 765 1.92 15.12 -35.97
N LEU A 766 0.80 14.52 -35.50
CA LEU A 766 0.41 13.12 -35.74
C LEU A 766 -0.88 13.00 -36.58
N ALA A 767 -1.34 14.09 -37.18
CA ALA A 767 -2.66 14.18 -37.80
C ALA A 767 -2.94 13.23 -38.98
N ASN A 768 -1.90 12.65 -39.59
CA ASN A 768 -2.05 11.77 -40.75
C ASN A 768 -2.28 10.29 -40.41
N ASP A 769 -2.19 9.92 -39.12
CA ASP A 769 -2.15 8.52 -38.67
C ASP A 769 -3.53 7.92 -38.43
N LEU A 770 -4.60 8.67 -38.54
CA LEU A 770 -5.97 8.21 -38.33
C LEU A 770 -6.76 8.07 -39.61
N GLY A 771 -7.53 6.98 -39.72
CA GLY A 771 -8.55 6.83 -40.76
C GLY A 771 -9.59 7.94 -40.73
N ALA A 772 -10.01 8.45 -41.90
CA ALA A 772 -10.87 9.66 -42.01
C ALA A 772 -12.28 9.49 -41.38
N ASP A 773 -12.80 8.25 -41.35
CA ASP A 773 -14.20 7.94 -41.00
C ASP A 773 -14.32 7.16 -39.67
N ASN A 774 -13.24 6.96 -38.94
CA ASN A 774 -13.26 6.17 -37.71
C ASN A 774 -13.45 7.03 -36.47
N THR A 775 -14.25 6.54 -35.53
CA THR A 775 -14.27 7.03 -34.15
C THR A 775 -13.45 6.11 -33.26
N TYR A 776 -12.78 6.70 -32.28
CA TYR A 776 -11.88 6.01 -31.36
C TYR A 776 -12.36 6.22 -29.92
N VAL A 777 -12.08 5.26 -29.06
CA VAL A 777 -12.13 5.49 -27.62
C VAL A 777 -10.83 6.14 -27.19
N PHE A 778 -10.89 7.41 -26.81
CA PHE A 778 -9.72 8.16 -26.35
C PHE A 778 -9.63 8.13 -24.83
N SER A 779 -8.45 7.89 -24.29
CA SER A 779 -8.16 7.84 -22.87
C SER A 779 -6.92 8.66 -22.53
N GLN A 780 -7.04 9.59 -21.57
CA GLN A 780 -5.92 10.41 -21.09
C GLN A 780 -6.13 10.90 -19.66
N ALA A 781 -5.08 10.82 -18.83
CA ALA A 781 -5.13 11.44 -17.51
C ALA A 781 -5.17 12.97 -17.61
N ARG A 782 -6.09 13.63 -16.89
CA ARG A 782 -6.25 15.10 -16.85
C ARG A 782 -6.39 15.61 -15.42
N ASN A 783 -6.08 16.90 -15.22
CA ASN A 783 -6.38 17.57 -13.97
C ASN A 783 -7.81 18.12 -13.95
N GLY A 784 -8.59 17.71 -12.97
CA GLY A 784 -9.85 18.36 -12.61
C GLY A 784 -9.63 19.68 -11.85
N GLN A 785 -10.70 20.35 -11.47
CA GLN A 785 -10.62 21.63 -10.76
C GLN A 785 -10.30 21.41 -9.28
N SER A 786 -11.24 20.88 -8.51
CA SER A 786 -11.06 20.63 -7.07
C SER A 786 -11.98 19.53 -6.56
N VAL A 787 -11.57 18.93 -5.45
CA VAL A 787 -12.38 17.99 -4.66
C VAL A 787 -12.42 18.46 -3.22
N ASP A 788 -13.63 18.52 -2.67
CA ASP A 788 -13.87 18.67 -1.24
C ASP A 788 -14.07 17.29 -0.63
N VAL A 789 -13.24 16.91 0.35
CA VAL A 789 -13.32 15.64 1.09
C VAL A 789 -13.48 15.95 2.56
N TYR A 790 -14.50 15.39 3.20
CA TYR A 790 -14.73 15.57 4.62
C TYR A 790 -15.28 14.32 5.28
N GLY A 791 -15.05 14.20 6.56
CA GLY A 791 -15.48 13.04 7.29
C GLY A 791 -15.15 13.08 8.77
N PHE A 792 -15.48 11.97 9.44
CA PHE A 792 -15.13 11.78 10.82
C PHE A 792 -14.71 10.34 11.11
N GLU A 793 -13.97 10.17 12.18
CA GLU A 793 -13.43 8.89 12.66
C GLU A 793 -13.75 8.74 14.13
N VAL A 794 -14.17 7.54 14.53
CA VAL A 794 -14.34 7.15 15.92
C VAL A 794 -13.62 5.84 16.15
N ALA A 795 -12.87 5.73 17.24
CA ALA A 795 -12.26 4.46 17.61
C ALA A 795 -12.40 4.22 19.13
N LEU A 796 -12.66 2.97 19.47
CA LEU A 796 -12.71 2.45 20.82
C LEU A 796 -11.77 1.24 20.92
N GLN A 797 -10.87 1.29 21.87
CA GLN A 797 -10.03 0.16 22.25
C GLN A 797 -10.07 0.04 23.77
N ARG A 798 -10.57 -1.06 24.29
CA ARG A 798 -10.74 -1.23 25.74
C ARG A 798 -10.63 -2.67 26.17
N GLN A 799 -9.84 -2.91 27.20
CA GLN A 799 -9.91 -4.15 27.97
C GLN A 799 -11.03 -4.03 29.02
N LEU A 800 -11.85 -5.06 29.15
CA LEU A 800 -12.99 -5.08 30.09
C LEU A 800 -12.58 -5.56 31.49
N ASP A 801 -11.36 -5.19 31.91
CA ASP A 801 -10.74 -5.59 33.18
C ASP A 801 -11.48 -5.06 34.44
N PHE A 802 -12.41 -4.13 34.25
CA PHE A 802 -13.34 -3.66 35.27
C PHE A 802 -14.55 -4.61 35.51
N LEU A 803 -14.74 -5.61 34.63
CA LEU A 803 -15.78 -6.62 34.79
C LEU A 803 -15.26 -7.81 35.65
N PRO A 804 -16.13 -8.53 36.37
CA PRO A 804 -15.71 -9.62 37.24
C PRO A 804 -15.40 -10.92 36.47
N GLY A 805 -14.49 -11.73 37.02
CA GLY A 805 -14.24 -13.11 36.63
C GLY A 805 -13.88 -13.31 35.17
N PHE A 806 -14.57 -14.21 34.48
CA PHE A 806 -14.35 -14.55 33.07
C PHE A 806 -14.48 -13.33 32.12
N LEU A 807 -15.39 -12.40 32.44
CA LEU A 807 -15.65 -11.22 31.62
C LEU A 807 -14.51 -10.22 31.63
N SER A 808 -13.67 -10.19 32.68
CA SER A 808 -12.50 -9.31 32.77
C SER A 808 -11.42 -9.61 31.73
N HIS A 809 -11.48 -10.74 31.08
CA HIS A 809 -10.53 -11.17 30.06
C HIS A 809 -10.90 -10.75 28.64
N PHE A 810 -12.09 -10.19 28.44
CA PHE A 810 -12.49 -9.67 27.15
C PHE A 810 -11.80 -8.33 26.83
N GLY A 811 -11.46 -8.18 25.57
CA GLY A 811 -11.02 -6.92 24.96
C GLY A 811 -11.87 -6.61 23.74
N ILE A 812 -12.26 -5.35 23.61
CA ILE A 812 -13.03 -4.83 22.49
C ILE A 812 -12.13 -3.86 21.73
N TYR A 813 -12.15 -3.97 20.42
CA TYR A 813 -11.64 -3.00 19.49
C TYR A 813 -12.72 -2.71 18.46
N ALA A 814 -13.01 -1.45 18.20
CA ALA A 814 -13.95 -1.03 17.17
C ALA A 814 -13.51 0.32 16.61
N ASN A 815 -13.60 0.51 15.30
CA ASN A 815 -13.49 1.83 14.70
C ASN A 815 -14.46 1.97 13.55
N TYR A 816 -14.85 3.20 13.31
CA TYR A 816 -15.71 3.59 12.22
C TYR A 816 -15.20 4.87 11.60
N THR A 817 -15.17 4.91 10.28
CA THR A 817 -14.83 6.10 9.50
C THR A 817 -15.91 6.37 8.47
N TYR A 818 -16.36 7.61 8.45
CA TYR A 818 -17.21 8.16 7.41
C TYR A 818 -16.41 9.13 6.56
N THR A 819 -16.47 9.01 5.24
CA THR A 819 -15.83 9.91 4.29
C THR A 819 -16.81 10.26 3.17
N HIS A 820 -16.93 11.52 2.86
CA HIS A 820 -17.65 12.01 1.71
C HIS A 820 -16.74 12.87 0.84
N SER A 821 -16.84 12.72 -0.47
CA SER A 821 -16.08 13.53 -1.43
C SER A 821 -17.02 14.10 -2.49
N LYS A 822 -16.69 15.31 -2.98
CA LYS A 822 -17.41 15.96 -4.07
C LYS A 822 -16.41 16.59 -5.02
N ALA A 823 -16.30 16.01 -6.22
CA ALA A 823 -15.41 16.47 -7.26
C ALA A 823 -16.09 17.48 -8.21
N LYS A 824 -15.27 18.42 -8.73
CA LYS A 824 -15.67 19.43 -9.72
C LYS A 824 -14.70 19.43 -10.89
N GLY A 825 -15.21 19.67 -12.09
CA GLY A 825 -14.40 19.76 -13.30
C GLY A 825 -14.01 18.41 -13.87
N ILE A 826 -14.86 17.39 -13.67
CA ILE A 826 -14.77 16.11 -14.38
C ILE A 826 -15.54 16.27 -15.69
N VAL A 827 -14.91 15.85 -16.78
CA VAL A 827 -15.47 15.86 -18.13
C VAL A 827 -15.32 14.47 -18.72
N GLY A 828 -16.39 13.95 -19.33
CA GLY A 828 -16.40 12.72 -20.12
C GLY A 828 -17.30 12.91 -21.33
N ASP A 829 -16.94 12.38 -22.48
CA ASP A 829 -17.64 12.60 -23.77
C ASP A 829 -17.99 14.07 -24.01
N ASP A 830 -17.08 15.00 -23.68
CA ASP A 830 -17.28 16.47 -23.73
C ASP A 830 -18.40 17.00 -22.83
N VAL A 831 -18.96 16.19 -21.94
CA VAL A 831 -20.02 16.58 -21.00
C VAL A 831 -19.44 16.74 -19.59
N GLN A 832 -19.72 17.86 -18.95
CA GLN A 832 -19.33 18.08 -17.56
C GLN A 832 -20.23 17.25 -16.64
N ARG A 833 -19.60 16.43 -15.80
CA ARG A 833 -20.26 15.60 -14.79
C ARG A 833 -20.01 16.21 -13.40
N GLU A 834 -21.07 16.67 -12.76
CA GLU A 834 -20.99 17.34 -11.45
C GLU A 834 -21.39 16.43 -10.30
N GLY A 835 -20.80 16.69 -9.14
CA GLY A 835 -21.18 16.04 -7.88
C GLY A 835 -20.72 14.61 -7.73
N LEU A 836 -19.84 14.11 -8.61
CA LEU A 836 -19.27 12.78 -8.52
C LEU A 836 -18.36 12.67 -7.28
N MET A 837 -18.36 11.49 -6.70
CA MET A 837 -17.37 11.15 -5.69
C MET A 837 -16.00 10.97 -6.34
N LEU A 838 -14.94 11.28 -5.60
CA LEU A 838 -13.59 10.97 -6.03
C LEU A 838 -13.43 9.44 -6.12
N PRO A 839 -12.92 8.90 -7.23
CA PRO A 839 -12.65 7.47 -7.36
C PRO A 839 -11.82 6.93 -6.20
N GLY A 840 -12.09 5.69 -5.78
CA GLY A 840 -11.43 5.05 -4.66
C GLY A 840 -11.87 5.54 -3.27
N THR A 841 -12.85 6.46 -3.17
CA THR A 841 -13.33 6.98 -1.88
C THR A 841 -14.43 6.10 -1.29
N ALA A 842 -14.06 5.27 -0.30
CA ALA A 842 -15.02 4.45 0.43
C ALA A 842 -15.81 5.28 1.47
N PRO A 843 -17.16 5.41 1.34
CA PRO A 843 -17.94 6.29 2.22
C PRO A 843 -18.05 5.78 3.65
N HIS A 844 -18.08 4.48 3.87
CA HIS A 844 -18.18 3.87 5.18
C HIS A 844 -17.17 2.74 5.34
N MET A 845 -16.37 2.82 6.38
CA MET A 845 -15.44 1.77 6.79
C MET A 845 -15.66 1.45 8.26
N PHE A 846 -15.76 0.18 8.59
CA PHE A 846 -15.96 -0.30 9.95
C PHE A 846 -15.09 -1.51 10.23
N ASN A 847 -14.34 -1.47 11.32
CA ASN A 847 -13.57 -2.61 11.81
C ASN A 847 -13.96 -2.88 13.26
N SER A 848 -14.14 -4.12 13.60
CA SER A 848 -14.32 -4.51 15.00
C SER A 848 -13.64 -5.83 15.30
N SER A 849 -13.21 -5.99 16.53
CA SER A 849 -12.78 -7.30 17.03
C SER A 849 -13.14 -7.48 18.48
N LEU A 850 -13.55 -8.69 18.79
CA LEU A 850 -13.75 -9.19 20.14
C LEU A 850 -12.64 -10.19 20.43
N SER A 851 -11.89 -9.96 21.49
CA SER A 851 -10.83 -10.86 21.95
C SER A 851 -11.10 -11.33 23.37
N TRP A 852 -10.69 -12.55 23.68
CA TRP A 852 -10.64 -13.08 25.03
C TRP A 852 -9.23 -13.61 25.30
N GLU A 853 -8.60 -13.16 26.38
CA GLU A 853 -7.21 -13.45 26.65
C GLU A 853 -6.94 -13.68 28.15
N ASN A 854 -6.31 -14.80 28.46
CA ASN A 854 -5.73 -15.05 29.76
C ASN A 854 -4.21 -15.34 29.64
N LYS A 855 -3.55 -15.84 30.66
CA LYS A 855 -2.11 -16.15 30.65
C LYS A 855 -1.69 -17.15 29.57
N ARG A 856 -2.54 -18.11 29.21
CA ARG A 856 -2.21 -19.20 28.29
C ARG A 856 -3.01 -19.18 27.01
N PHE A 857 -4.28 -18.82 27.07
CA PHE A 857 -5.20 -18.91 25.96
C PHE A 857 -5.57 -17.51 25.43
N SER A 858 -5.66 -17.36 24.13
CA SER A 858 -6.15 -16.15 23.46
C SER A 858 -7.00 -16.56 22.26
N ALA A 859 -8.17 -15.97 22.16
CA ALA A 859 -9.08 -16.10 21.01
C ALA A 859 -9.51 -14.72 20.54
N ARG A 860 -9.68 -14.54 19.23
CA ARG A 860 -10.16 -13.29 18.62
C ARG A 860 -11.03 -13.60 17.40
N VAL A 861 -12.09 -12.82 17.27
CA VAL A 861 -12.90 -12.75 16.05
C VAL A 861 -12.86 -11.30 15.56
N SER A 862 -12.61 -11.10 14.29
CA SER A 862 -12.46 -9.77 13.68
C SER A 862 -13.39 -9.63 12.48
N LEU A 863 -14.09 -8.51 12.40
CA LEU A 863 -14.93 -8.11 11.28
C LEU A 863 -14.33 -6.86 10.62
N ASN A 864 -14.18 -6.91 9.31
CA ASN A 864 -13.82 -5.76 8.48
C ASN A 864 -14.93 -5.51 7.47
N TYR A 865 -15.44 -4.28 7.40
CA TYR A 865 -16.47 -3.86 6.47
C TYR A 865 -16.03 -2.60 5.73
N THR A 866 -16.19 -2.61 4.41
CA THR A 866 -16.03 -1.44 3.54
C THR A 866 -17.27 -1.34 2.64
N ALA A 867 -17.91 -0.18 2.59
CA ALA A 867 -19.04 0.07 1.72
C ALA A 867 -18.61 0.15 0.24
N SER A 868 -19.57 -0.01 -0.67
CA SER A 868 -19.31 0.18 -2.10
C SER A 868 -18.92 1.63 -2.41
N TYR A 869 -18.05 1.81 -3.41
CA TYR A 869 -17.56 3.13 -3.83
C TYR A 869 -17.29 3.17 -5.34
N LEU A 870 -17.29 4.38 -5.89
CA LEU A 870 -16.88 4.64 -7.27
C LEU A 870 -15.39 4.30 -7.43
N ASP A 871 -15.06 3.37 -8.31
CA ASP A 871 -13.69 2.94 -8.57
C ASP A 871 -13.09 3.67 -9.79
N GLU A 872 -13.86 3.77 -10.86
CA GLU A 872 -13.46 4.47 -12.08
C GLU A 872 -14.66 5.20 -12.71
N ILE A 873 -14.38 6.37 -13.24
CA ILE A 873 -15.37 7.19 -13.93
C ILE A 873 -15.36 6.83 -15.41
N GLY A 874 -16.50 6.36 -15.92
CA GLY A 874 -16.70 6.10 -17.34
C GLY A 874 -16.99 7.39 -18.14
N GLY A 875 -17.12 7.29 -19.45
CA GLY A 875 -17.56 8.37 -20.31
C GLY A 875 -18.96 8.88 -19.92
N VAL A 876 -19.85 7.96 -19.62
CA VAL A 876 -21.23 8.20 -19.12
C VAL A 876 -21.49 7.41 -17.84
N ALA A 877 -22.58 7.73 -17.13
CA ALA A 877 -22.93 7.08 -15.87
C ALA A 877 -23.17 5.56 -15.98
N PHE A 878 -23.58 5.09 -17.15
CA PHE A 878 -23.74 3.67 -17.43
C PHE A 878 -22.41 2.90 -17.33
N ASP A 879 -21.31 3.55 -17.70
CA ASP A 879 -19.97 2.94 -17.75
C ASP A 879 -19.16 3.12 -16.47
N ASP A 880 -19.71 3.83 -15.47
CA ASP A 880 -19.03 3.98 -14.18
C ASP A 880 -18.79 2.63 -13.53
N ARG A 881 -17.53 2.37 -13.12
CA ARG A 881 -17.18 1.17 -12.39
C ARG A 881 -17.22 1.42 -10.89
N TYR A 882 -17.89 0.54 -10.19
CA TYR A 882 -17.99 0.55 -8.73
C TYR A 882 -17.35 -0.70 -8.13
N TYR A 883 -16.54 -0.50 -7.10
CA TYR A 883 -16.11 -1.58 -6.21
C TYR A 883 -17.23 -1.88 -5.22
N ASP A 884 -17.70 -3.13 -5.15
CA ASP A 884 -18.83 -3.48 -4.29
C ASP A 884 -18.38 -3.58 -2.82
N LYS A 885 -19.36 -3.53 -1.92
CA LYS A 885 -19.13 -3.68 -0.48
C LYS A 885 -18.37 -4.97 -0.16
N GLN A 886 -17.50 -4.89 0.83
CA GLN A 886 -16.77 -6.04 1.34
C GLN A 886 -17.05 -6.26 2.81
N THR A 887 -17.16 -7.54 3.22
CA THR A 887 -17.35 -7.95 4.60
C THR A 887 -16.50 -9.18 4.88
N PHE A 888 -15.35 -8.99 5.53
CA PHE A 888 -14.47 -10.09 5.92
C PHE A 888 -14.69 -10.45 7.39
N LEU A 889 -14.77 -11.72 7.68
CA LEU A 889 -14.77 -12.28 9.03
C LEU A 889 -13.57 -13.20 9.18
N ASP A 890 -12.74 -12.91 10.18
CA ASP A 890 -11.54 -13.68 10.49
C ASP A 890 -11.59 -14.15 11.94
N ALA A 891 -11.03 -15.32 12.22
CA ALA A 891 -10.92 -15.87 13.55
C ALA A 891 -9.53 -16.42 13.80
N ASN A 892 -9.03 -16.23 15.02
CA ASN A 892 -7.79 -16.84 15.43
C ASN A 892 -7.82 -17.27 16.90
N VAL A 893 -7.09 -18.34 17.19
CA VAL A 893 -6.98 -18.93 18.52
C VAL A 893 -5.51 -19.27 18.76
N SER A 894 -5.01 -19.02 19.97
CA SER A 894 -3.68 -19.49 20.36
C SER A 894 -3.63 -19.99 21.80
N TYR A 895 -2.72 -20.91 22.04
CA TYR A 895 -2.46 -21.51 23.34
C TYR A 895 -0.97 -21.54 23.65
N ALA A 896 -0.56 -20.93 24.76
CA ALA A 896 0.82 -20.99 25.25
C ALA A 896 1.01 -22.34 25.96
N ILE A 897 1.68 -23.27 25.29
CA ILE A 897 2.07 -24.58 25.84
C ILE A 897 3.04 -24.34 26.99
N THR A 898 4.01 -23.46 26.79
CA THR A 898 4.92 -22.92 27.78
C THR A 898 5.04 -21.41 27.63
N GLU A 899 5.81 -20.73 28.48
CA GLU A 899 6.09 -19.30 28.30
C GLU A 899 6.85 -18.99 26.98
N LYS A 900 7.54 -19.99 26.43
CA LYS A 900 8.38 -19.88 25.23
C LYS A 900 7.77 -20.51 23.98
N ILE A 901 6.75 -21.34 24.11
CA ILE A 901 6.14 -22.10 23.01
C ILE A 901 4.65 -21.80 22.94
N ARG A 902 4.20 -21.36 21.79
CA ARG A 902 2.78 -21.02 21.51
C ARG A 902 2.31 -21.78 20.28
N PHE A 903 1.21 -22.50 20.43
CA PHE A 903 0.43 -23.08 19.32
C PHE A 903 -0.61 -22.07 18.86
N PHE A 904 -0.93 -22.01 17.56
CA PHE A 904 -1.98 -21.15 17.02
C PHE A 904 -2.72 -21.77 15.83
N VAL A 905 -3.96 -21.32 15.66
CA VAL A 905 -4.83 -21.65 14.52
C VAL A 905 -5.48 -20.36 14.03
N GLU A 906 -5.58 -20.20 12.70
CA GLU A 906 -6.19 -19.06 12.02
C GLU A 906 -7.16 -19.53 10.95
N ALA A 907 -8.22 -18.77 10.78
CA ALA A 907 -9.18 -18.91 9.69
C ALA A 907 -9.50 -17.51 9.14
N ASN A 908 -9.18 -17.29 7.87
CA ASN A 908 -9.34 -16.01 7.21
C ASN A 908 -10.43 -16.08 6.14
N ASN A 909 -11.17 -14.98 5.97
CA ASN A 909 -12.27 -14.85 5.01
C ASN A 909 -13.36 -15.91 5.20
N LEU A 910 -13.82 -16.10 6.45
CA LEU A 910 -14.90 -17.07 6.78
C LEU A 910 -16.24 -16.74 6.10
N THR A 911 -16.43 -15.50 5.67
CA THR A 911 -17.60 -15.05 4.91
C THR A 911 -17.55 -15.48 3.42
N ASN A 912 -16.42 -16.02 2.96
CA ASN A 912 -16.17 -16.28 1.54
C ASN A 912 -16.48 -15.04 0.67
N GLN A 913 -16.06 -13.86 1.15
CA GLN A 913 -16.33 -12.58 0.50
C GLN A 913 -15.63 -12.54 -0.87
N PRO A 914 -16.37 -12.32 -1.97
CA PRO A 914 -15.76 -12.12 -3.28
C PRO A 914 -15.19 -10.72 -3.45
N LEU A 915 -14.21 -10.58 -4.33
CA LEU A 915 -13.94 -9.33 -5.02
C LEU A 915 -15.05 -9.12 -6.05
N ARG A 916 -15.78 -8.00 -5.97
CA ARG A 916 -16.84 -7.72 -6.93
C ARG A 916 -16.80 -6.26 -7.40
N TYR A 917 -16.89 -6.10 -8.72
CA TYR A 917 -17.16 -4.83 -9.37
C TYR A 917 -18.51 -4.88 -10.08
N TYR A 918 -19.17 -3.73 -10.20
CA TYR A 918 -20.39 -3.58 -11.00
C TYR A 918 -20.31 -2.31 -11.85
N GLN A 919 -21.02 -2.32 -13.01
CA GLN A 919 -21.02 -1.24 -13.98
C GLN A 919 -22.32 -0.45 -13.89
N GLY A 920 -22.23 0.84 -13.56
CA GLY A 920 -23.37 1.76 -13.43
C GLY A 920 -24.30 1.37 -12.28
N GLU A 921 -25.03 0.29 -12.44
CA GLU A 921 -26.00 -0.21 -11.47
C GLU A 921 -25.50 -1.44 -10.72
N LYS A 922 -25.88 -1.54 -9.44
CA LYS A 922 -25.41 -2.59 -8.53
C LYS A 922 -25.66 -4.02 -9.01
N ASN A 923 -26.68 -4.26 -9.79
CA ASN A 923 -26.99 -5.58 -10.31
C ASN A 923 -26.08 -5.99 -11.48
N ARG A 924 -25.53 -5.05 -12.26
CA ARG A 924 -24.69 -5.35 -13.42
C ARG A 924 -23.29 -5.75 -12.99
N THR A 925 -23.08 -7.04 -12.74
CA THR A 925 -21.75 -7.54 -12.34
C THR A 925 -20.77 -7.37 -13.49
N MET A 926 -19.69 -6.63 -13.21
CA MET A 926 -18.54 -6.46 -14.09
C MET A 926 -17.42 -7.46 -13.78
N GLN A 927 -17.24 -7.79 -12.51
CA GLN A 927 -16.32 -8.83 -12.07
C GLN A 927 -16.82 -9.43 -10.75
N MET A 928 -16.68 -10.74 -10.62
CA MET A 928 -16.99 -11.46 -9.39
C MET A 928 -15.98 -12.59 -9.22
N GLU A 929 -15.08 -12.44 -8.24
CA GLU A 929 -13.95 -13.33 -8.04
C GLU A 929 -13.90 -13.87 -6.62
N TYR A 930 -13.91 -15.19 -6.46
CA TYR A 930 -13.94 -15.89 -5.18
C TYR A 930 -12.62 -16.58 -4.89
N TYR A 931 -12.18 -16.51 -3.62
CA TYR A 931 -10.90 -17.05 -3.14
C TYR A 931 -11.05 -18.16 -2.12
N LYS A 932 -12.26 -18.40 -1.60
CA LYS A 932 -12.61 -19.30 -0.48
C LYS A 932 -11.90 -18.93 0.85
N PRO A 933 -12.40 -19.44 1.99
CA PRO A 933 -11.71 -19.32 3.28
C PRO A 933 -10.36 -20.00 3.28
N ARG A 934 -9.41 -19.49 4.08
CA ARG A 934 -8.06 -20.05 4.25
C ARG A 934 -7.81 -20.39 5.71
N TYR A 935 -7.05 -21.46 5.95
CA TYR A 935 -6.78 -21.98 7.28
C TYR A 935 -5.27 -22.15 7.48
N ASN A 936 -4.77 -21.71 8.65
CA ASN A 936 -3.37 -21.89 9.04
C ASN A 936 -3.28 -22.49 10.43
N VAL A 937 -2.26 -23.31 10.68
CA VAL A 937 -1.91 -23.88 11.98
C VAL A 937 -0.39 -23.83 12.16
N GLY A 938 0.07 -23.48 13.35
CA GLY A 938 1.51 -23.37 13.57
C GLY A 938 1.95 -23.30 15.03
N LEU A 939 3.28 -23.25 15.17
CA LEU A 939 3.99 -23.09 16.42
C LEU A 939 4.92 -21.88 16.33
N LYS A 940 4.96 -21.13 17.43
CA LYS A 940 5.92 -20.04 17.64
C LYS A 940 6.76 -20.32 18.86
N PHE A 941 8.07 -20.17 18.71
CA PHE A 941 9.09 -20.32 19.73
C PHE A 941 9.75 -18.97 19.98
N ASP A 942 9.80 -18.51 21.24
CA ASP A 942 10.46 -17.28 21.67
C ASP A 942 11.39 -17.57 22.85
N PHE A 943 12.71 -17.36 22.70
CA PHE A 943 13.74 -17.64 23.71
C PHE A 943 14.49 -16.38 24.11
#